data_f2f4488a752a5c3c0df3d75338a4fec0
#
_entry.id   f2f4488a752a5c3c0df3d75338a4fec0
#
_cell.length_a   1.000
_cell.length_b   1.000
_cell.length_c   1.000
_cell.angle_alpha   90.00
_cell.angle_beta   90.00
_cell.angle_gamma   90.00
#
_symmetry.space_group_name_H-M   'P 1'
#
loop_
_entity.id
_entity.type
_entity.pdbx_description
1 polymer ?
#
loop_
_entity_poly.entity_id
_entity_poly.type
_entity_poly.pdbx_seq_one_letter_code
_entity_poly.pdbx_strand_id
1 'polypeptide(L)'
;MAPQGPTRNSSRNANAKRGRKKPLDDEGIIPVLARAVREVESSASRGKVAGHNRTKFQVAALLVREERQRAKDDTAASAAQKQEALKRLDGLAGIMAKTAAKDTTLIALLAPEAKISDAAKKMRRDFLVASGAVLQPADLVIVDEVAAPAADVAKQVVPASVRQAQLANPFMSPDFAAYQKPQASAEGLLLNWELIEPLFRSFEQGTGGGVASMALPSAGELATPGGLDLMVHQSEFVESAREGHRSFLLADEPGLGKTAQALIAAETAGAFPLLVVVPNVVKTNWLREVNQWLPGRRPTVVHGDGVELNAFSDVFIVNYDILDRHVGWLSKFDFRGMVVDEAHFIKNKDSQRSKAVQAVAKTIRARLRHPLLVALTGTPLINQIEDFRMIWQFLGWIDEKKPMRELMAKLEATGLTPADTGFFFEARKAVISMGIVRRKKQDVAKDIPARRVADIPIELDGEAGRSIVEAERTLIARLLERYDRVIKARGAESDEIDNDLVRLVATSEIDETKQDDSGDNVFTLVRKIGQAKAVMAADYTAQLARNVGKVVFFAKHIDVLDAAEAHFASVGITTTSIRGDQSSAQRQSAIDAFTNDDTVQVIVCSLLAAGVGVNLQAASNVVLAELSWTSAEQTQAIDRVHRIGQELPVTAWRIVAAQTVDARIAELIDQKSGLAARALDGEEIDAGVEVTMQVGALIALLTVALETRVEL
;
A
#
# COMPACT_ATOMS: atom_id res chain seq x y z
N MET A 1 5.97 12.74 78.37
CA MET A 1 5.02 13.83 78.62
C MET A 1 4.03 13.83 77.47
N ALA A 2 2.89 13.20 77.72
CA ALA A 2 1.68 13.45 76.95
C ALA A 2 1.05 14.78 77.45
N PRO A 3 0.04 15.39 76.81
CA PRO A 3 -1.32 14.85 76.82
C PRO A 3 -2.02 14.97 75.47
N GLN A 4 -2.80 13.99 75.16
CA GLN A 4 -4.25 13.76 75.37
C GLN A 4 -5.14 14.64 74.47
N GLY A 5 -5.96 13.92 73.69
CA GLY A 5 -7.11 14.38 72.97
C GLY A 5 -8.28 14.91 73.83
N PRO A 6 -9.41 15.20 73.27
CA PRO A 6 -10.53 14.22 73.30
C PRO A 6 -11.47 14.19 72.11
N THR A 7 -11.93 13.00 71.86
CA THR A 7 -13.32 12.45 71.88
C THR A 7 -14.44 13.17 71.15
N ARG A 8 -15.01 12.36 70.25
CA ARG A 8 -16.40 12.12 69.91
C ARG A 8 -17.47 13.19 70.29
N ASN A 9 -18.25 13.55 69.27
CA ASN A 9 -19.67 13.33 69.47
C ASN A 9 -20.44 13.14 68.14
N SER A 10 -21.20 12.09 68.15
CA SER A 10 -22.25 11.76 67.19
C SER A 10 -23.44 12.70 67.38
N SER A 11 -24.02 13.22 66.30
CA SER A 11 -25.42 13.51 66.29
C SER A 11 -26.03 13.23 64.92
N ARG A 12 -26.92 12.25 64.96
CA ARG A 12 -28.01 12.06 63.99
C ARG A 12 -28.74 13.39 63.82
N ASN A 13 -29.05 13.77 62.64
CA ASN A 13 -30.42 13.90 62.16
C ASN A 13 -30.51 14.60 60.80
N ALA A 14 -31.38 14.12 60.10
CA ALA A 14 -32.52 14.63 59.37
C ALA A 14 -32.35 14.48 57.83
N ASN A 15 -32.92 13.41 57.39
CA ASN A 15 -33.54 13.21 56.10
C ASN A 15 -34.36 14.45 55.67
N ALA A 16 -33.76 15.29 54.81
CA ALA A 16 -34.52 16.17 53.96
C ALA A 16 -34.57 15.51 52.58
N LYS A 17 -35.70 14.94 52.24
CA LYS A 17 -36.09 14.52 50.90
C LYS A 17 -35.92 15.72 49.96
N ARG A 18 -34.74 15.85 49.33
CA ARG A 18 -34.59 16.61 48.09
C ARG A 18 -35.37 15.83 47.04
N GLY A 19 -36.52 16.38 46.64
CA GLY A 19 -37.34 15.85 45.56
C GLY A 19 -36.44 15.52 44.35
N ARG A 20 -36.53 14.27 43.90
CA ARG A 20 -36.04 13.88 42.58
C ARG A 20 -36.64 14.86 41.57
N LYS A 21 -35.84 15.75 41.02
CA LYS A 21 -36.20 16.45 39.79
C LYS A 21 -36.57 15.35 38.79
N LYS A 22 -37.81 15.40 38.29
CA LYS A 22 -38.25 14.59 37.15
C LYS A 22 -37.12 14.63 36.10
N PRO A 23 -36.73 13.50 35.46
CA PRO A 23 -35.84 13.56 34.32
C PRO A 23 -36.47 14.53 33.31
N LEU A 24 -35.72 15.52 32.88
CA LEU A 24 -36.08 16.37 31.74
C LEU A 24 -36.37 15.41 30.59
N ASP A 25 -37.50 15.65 29.90
CA ASP A 25 -37.89 14.88 28.72
C ASP A 25 -36.69 14.71 27.77
N ASP A 26 -36.18 13.49 27.74
CA ASP A 26 -35.12 13.10 26.79
C ASP A 26 -35.71 12.72 25.41
N GLU A 27 -37.03 12.87 25.25
CA GLU A 27 -37.77 12.58 24.03
C GLU A 27 -37.87 13.81 23.12
N GLY A 28 -37.75 13.61 21.79
CA GLY A 28 -37.89 14.65 20.77
C GLY A 28 -36.59 15.20 20.25
N ILE A 29 -36.71 16.15 19.30
CA ILE A 29 -35.56 16.65 18.52
C ILE A 29 -34.67 17.63 19.29
N ILE A 30 -35.22 18.39 20.25
CA ILE A 30 -34.49 19.42 21.00
C ILE A 30 -33.27 18.85 21.76
N PRO A 31 -33.35 17.70 22.47
CA PRO A 31 -32.20 17.08 23.10
C PRO A 31 -31.12 16.64 22.10
N VAL A 32 -31.49 16.13 20.92
CA VAL A 32 -30.56 15.75 19.84
C VAL A 32 -29.79 16.96 19.32
N LEU A 33 -30.53 18.06 19.04
CA LEU A 33 -29.94 19.32 18.59
C LEU A 33 -29.02 19.92 19.66
N ALA A 34 -29.40 19.86 20.92
CA ALA A 34 -28.59 20.38 22.03
C ALA A 34 -27.24 19.63 22.16
N ARG A 35 -27.24 18.31 21.96
CA ARG A 35 -26.00 17.52 21.89
C ARG A 35 -25.13 17.96 20.71
N ALA A 36 -25.69 18.03 19.51
CA ALA A 36 -24.99 18.41 18.30
C ALA A 36 -24.35 19.82 18.40
N VAL A 37 -25.11 20.79 18.92
CA VAL A 37 -24.63 22.16 19.10
C VAL A 37 -23.48 22.25 20.11
N ARG A 38 -23.53 21.50 21.22
CA ARG A 38 -22.43 21.45 22.21
C ARG A 38 -21.15 20.82 21.64
N GLU A 39 -21.26 19.80 20.82
CA GLU A 39 -20.10 19.19 20.16
C GLU A 39 -19.42 20.18 19.22
N VAL A 40 -20.21 20.92 18.42
CA VAL A 40 -19.68 21.96 17.53
C VAL A 40 -19.06 23.11 18.32
N GLU A 41 -19.70 23.58 19.40
CA GLU A 41 -19.16 24.62 20.27
C GLU A 41 -17.83 24.21 20.91
N SER A 42 -17.74 22.96 21.39
CA SER A 42 -16.51 22.38 21.92
C SER A 42 -15.41 22.30 20.86
N SER A 43 -15.76 21.97 19.61
CA SER A 43 -14.82 21.98 18.49
C SER A 43 -14.32 23.40 18.16
N ALA A 44 -15.22 24.37 18.07
CA ALA A 44 -14.89 25.77 17.81
C ALA A 44 -14.02 26.40 18.90
N SER A 45 -14.16 25.94 20.14
CA SER A 45 -13.34 26.39 21.27
C SER A 45 -11.90 25.89 21.23
N ARG A 46 -11.61 24.83 20.44
CA ARG A 46 -10.27 24.25 20.23
C ARG A 46 -9.57 24.76 18.97
N GLY A 47 -10.23 25.59 18.18
CA GLY A 47 -9.69 26.15 16.93
C GLY A 47 -10.67 26.00 15.77
N LYS A 48 -10.16 25.88 14.55
CA LYS A 48 -10.99 25.81 13.34
C LYS A 48 -11.86 24.55 13.31
N VAL A 49 -13.16 24.73 13.05
CA VAL A 49 -14.14 23.63 13.04
C VAL A 49 -13.91 22.68 11.86
N ALA A 50 -13.70 21.38 12.11
CA ALA A 50 -13.50 20.36 11.11
C ALA A 50 -14.75 20.12 10.23
N GLY A 51 -14.55 19.58 9.01
CA GLY A 51 -15.61 19.43 8.00
C GLY A 51 -16.87 18.74 8.50
N HIS A 52 -16.75 17.63 9.23
CA HIS A 52 -17.89 16.91 9.82
C HIS A 52 -18.69 17.78 10.80
N ASN A 53 -18.02 18.56 11.65
CA ASN A 53 -18.67 19.46 12.60
C ASN A 53 -19.27 20.70 11.91
N ARG A 54 -18.74 21.12 10.76
CA ARG A 54 -19.36 22.16 9.91
C ARG A 54 -20.69 21.67 9.33
N THR A 55 -20.73 20.44 8.83
CA THR A 55 -21.97 19.78 8.36
C THR A 55 -22.99 19.66 9.52
N LYS A 56 -22.52 19.24 10.69
CA LYS A 56 -23.35 19.14 11.91
C LYS A 56 -23.93 20.50 12.32
N PHE A 57 -23.14 21.57 12.22
CA PHE A 57 -23.58 22.94 12.48
C PHE A 57 -24.67 23.37 11.50
N GLN A 58 -24.47 23.13 10.20
CA GLN A 58 -25.45 23.47 9.16
C GLN A 58 -26.79 22.75 9.38
N VAL A 59 -26.74 21.43 9.64
CA VAL A 59 -27.94 20.63 9.88
C VAL A 59 -28.67 21.08 11.16
N ALA A 60 -27.94 21.34 12.24
CA ALA A 60 -28.53 21.84 13.48
C ALA A 60 -29.20 23.20 13.26
N ALA A 61 -28.61 24.09 12.46
CA ALA A 61 -29.21 25.39 12.15
C ALA A 61 -30.50 25.27 11.36
N LEU A 62 -30.55 24.38 10.37
CA LEU A 62 -31.77 24.12 9.59
C LEU A 62 -32.88 23.55 10.46
N LEU A 63 -32.60 22.53 11.27
CA LEU A 63 -33.58 21.89 12.11
C LEU A 63 -34.05 22.79 13.26
N VAL A 64 -33.21 23.63 13.84
CA VAL A 64 -33.62 24.64 14.82
C VAL A 64 -34.61 25.64 14.22
N ARG A 65 -34.40 26.10 12.97
CA ARG A 65 -35.33 26.98 12.26
C ARG A 65 -36.69 26.28 12.01
N GLU A 66 -36.66 25.06 11.51
CA GLU A 66 -37.86 24.29 11.20
C GLU A 66 -38.67 23.99 12.46
N GLU A 67 -38.02 23.54 13.53
CA GLU A 67 -38.70 23.28 14.80
C GLU A 67 -39.25 24.55 15.48
N ARG A 68 -38.55 25.67 15.31
CA ARG A 68 -39.06 26.95 15.81
C ARG A 68 -40.31 27.37 15.06
N GLN A 69 -40.39 27.14 13.74
CA GLN A 69 -41.60 27.40 12.98
C GLN A 69 -42.72 26.42 13.38
N ARG A 70 -42.41 25.12 13.49
CA ARG A 70 -43.37 24.10 13.93
C ARG A 70 -43.93 24.40 15.32
N ALA A 71 -43.08 24.83 16.29
CA ALA A 71 -43.54 25.18 17.61
C ALA A 71 -44.48 26.42 17.65
N LYS A 72 -44.32 27.35 16.68
CA LYS A 72 -45.24 28.49 16.51
C LYS A 72 -46.57 28.05 15.93
N ASP A 73 -46.56 27.17 14.93
CA ASP A 73 -47.73 26.77 14.16
C ASP A 73 -48.51 25.62 14.79
N ASP A 74 -47.99 24.98 15.84
CA ASP A 74 -48.62 23.85 16.53
C ASP A 74 -49.90 24.34 17.27
N THR A 75 -51.07 23.98 16.74
CA THR A 75 -52.37 24.32 17.33
C THR A 75 -52.76 23.44 18.49
N ALA A 76 -52.12 22.28 18.69
CA ALA A 76 -52.45 21.31 19.70
C ALA A 76 -51.73 21.57 21.05
N ALA A 77 -50.59 22.26 21.04
CA ALA A 77 -49.80 22.55 22.23
C ALA A 77 -50.35 23.74 23.01
N SER A 78 -50.31 23.67 24.34
CA SER A 78 -50.68 24.79 25.23
C SER A 78 -49.70 25.96 25.08
N ALA A 79 -50.19 27.18 25.42
CA ALA A 79 -49.35 28.40 25.34
C ALA A 79 -48.07 28.28 26.19
N ALA A 80 -48.12 27.61 27.34
CA ALA A 80 -46.98 27.38 28.22
C ALA A 80 -45.94 26.41 27.57
N GLN A 81 -46.41 25.36 26.93
CA GLN A 81 -45.53 24.41 26.21
C GLN A 81 -44.85 25.04 25.00
N LYS A 82 -45.60 25.82 24.22
CA LYS A 82 -45.03 26.60 23.11
C LYS A 82 -43.92 27.55 23.58
N GLN A 83 -44.19 28.31 24.65
CA GLN A 83 -43.24 29.27 25.18
C GLN A 83 -41.97 28.59 25.69
N GLU A 84 -42.11 27.44 26.37
CA GLU A 84 -40.95 26.67 26.85
C GLU A 84 -40.11 26.08 25.70
N ALA A 85 -40.77 25.50 24.67
CA ALA A 85 -40.07 24.98 23.48
C ALA A 85 -39.33 26.11 22.71
N LEU A 86 -39.99 27.24 22.50
CA LEU A 86 -39.36 28.42 21.85
C LEU A 86 -38.17 28.93 22.66
N LYS A 87 -38.29 29.01 24.00
CA LYS A 87 -37.19 29.44 24.88
C LYS A 87 -35.98 28.51 24.79
N ARG A 88 -36.18 27.19 24.69
CA ARG A 88 -35.10 26.21 24.51
C ARG A 88 -34.43 26.34 23.14
N LEU A 89 -35.23 26.50 22.08
CA LEU A 89 -34.71 26.68 20.68
C LEU A 89 -33.98 28.02 20.53
N ASP A 90 -34.46 29.09 21.18
CA ASP A 90 -33.78 30.40 21.20
C ASP A 90 -32.45 30.31 21.95
N GLY A 91 -32.37 29.51 23.01
CA GLY A 91 -31.11 29.21 23.71
C GLY A 91 -30.09 28.52 22.80
N LEU A 92 -30.52 27.52 22.01
CA LEU A 92 -29.67 26.85 21.06
C LEU A 92 -29.18 27.79 19.93
N ALA A 93 -30.11 28.62 19.41
CA ALA A 93 -29.75 29.62 18.38
C ALA A 93 -28.70 30.62 18.92
N GLY A 94 -28.81 31.02 20.20
CA GLY A 94 -27.86 31.91 20.86
C GLY A 94 -26.46 31.26 21.00
N ILE A 95 -26.38 29.97 21.33
CA ILE A 95 -25.11 29.24 21.39
C ILE A 95 -24.50 29.13 19.98
N MET A 96 -25.30 28.84 18.96
CA MET A 96 -24.85 28.77 17.58
C MET A 96 -24.32 30.10 17.07
N ALA A 97 -25.00 31.21 17.38
CA ALA A 97 -24.52 32.54 17.01
C ALA A 97 -23.17 32.85 17.66
N LYS A 98 -22.98 32.52 18.95
CA LYS A 98 -21.69 32.66 19.65
C LYS A 98 -20.61 31.76 19.05
N THR A 99 -20.96 30.55 18.61
CA THR A 99 -20.03 29.62 17.96
C THR A 99 -19.60 30.14 16.58
N ALA A 100 -20.55 30.69 15.80
CA ALA A 100 -20.26 31.30 14.51
C ALA A 100 -19.40 32.58 14.64
N ALA A 101 -19.52 33.30 15.74
CA ALA A 101 -18.65 34.45 16.03
C ALA A 101 -17.19 34.03 16.32
N LYS A 102 -16.96 32.84 16.86
CA LYS A 102 -15.60 32.28 17.08
C LYS A 102 -14.97 31.75 15.79
N ASP A 103 -15.78 31.20 14.88
CA ASP A 103 -15.33 30.76 13.55
C ASP A 103 -16.24 31.36 12.48
N THR A 104 -15.81 32.51 11.91
CA THR A 104 -16.59 33.28 10.94
C THR A 104 -16.92 32.49 9.66
N THR A 105 -16.18 31.41 9.36
CA THR A 105 -16.48 30.55 8.21
C THR A 105 -17.80 29.77 8.36
N LEU A 106 -18.34 29.69 9.56
CA LEU A 106 -19.65 29.08 9.83
C LEU A 106 -20.82 30.01 9.47
N ILE A 107 -20.59 31.32 9.37
CA ILE A 107 -21.66 32.30 9.07
C ILE A 107 -22.24 32.03 7.68
N ALA A 108 -21.41 31.68 6.72
CA ALA A 108 -21.84 31.34 5.35
C ALA A 108 -22.80 30.12 5.30
N LEU A 109 -22.73 29.22 6.29
CA LEU A 109 -23.60 28.06 6.39
C LEU A 109 -24.97 28.37 6.98
N LEU A 110 -25.14 29.55 7.56
CA LEU A 110 -26.41 30.04 8.12
C LEU A 110 -27.26 30.79 7.09
N ALA A 111 -26.70 31.12 5.91
CA ALA A 111 -27.44 31.80 4.85
C ALA A 111 -28.63 30.97 4.36
N PRO A 112 -29.79 31.58 4.04
CA PRO A 112 -30.96 30.85 3.51
C PRO A 112 -30.66 30.09 2.22
N GLU A 113 -29.69 30.57 1.42
CA GLU A 113 -29.29 30.06 0.10
C GLU A 113 -28.09 29.11 0.20
N ALA A 114 -27.64 28.77 1.40
CA ALA A 114 -26.48 27.85 1.58
C ALA A 114 -26.78 26.47 0.98
N LYS A 115 -25.96 26.02 0.03
CA LYS A 115 -26.12 24.68 -0.58
C LYS A 115 -26.05 23.59 0.47
N ILE A 116 -27.07 22.76 0.52
CA ILE A 116 -27.16 21.61 1.42
C ILE A 116 -26.47 20.43 0.72
N SER A 117 -25.36 19.96 1.26
CA SER A 117 -24.65 18.79 0.74
C SER A 117 -25.41 17.50 1.04
N ASP A 118 -25.12 16.43 0.27
CA ASP A 118 -25.78 15.12 0.52
C ASP A 118 -25.38 14.53 1.86
N ALA A 119 -24.16 14.82 2.34
CA ALA A 119 -23.74 14.52 3.71
C ALA A 119 -24.61 15.24 4.76
N ALA A 120 -25.03 16.48 4.49
CA ALA A 120 -25.94 17.21 5.36
C ALA A 120 -27.38 16.64 5.31
N LYS A 121 -27.85 16.19 4.15
CA LYS A 121 -29.16 15.52 4.01
C LYS A 121 -29.17 14.20 4.81
N LYS A 122 -28.10 13.38 4.67
CA LYS A 122 -27.96 12.14 5.44
C LYS A 122 -27.96 12.40 6.93
N MET A 123 -27.15 13.34 7.41
CA MET A 123 -27.05 13.71 8.81
C MET A 123 -28.36 14.29 9.35
N ARG A 124 -29.11 15.06 8.55
CA ARG A 124 -30.46 15.54 8.90
C ARG A 124 -31.40 14.37 9.15
N ARG A 125 -31.41 13.38 8.28
CA ARG A 125 -32.19 12.14 8.44
C ARG A 125 -31.81 11.41 9.73
N ASP A 126 -30.51 11.26 9.99
CA ASP A 126 -30.01 10.59 11.20
C ASP A 126 -30.49 11.32 12.47
N PHE A 127 -30.54 12.65 12.49
CA PHE A 127 -31.06 13.44 13.60
C PHE A 127 -32.58 13.28 13.78
N LEU A 128 -33.34 13.22 12.69
CA LEU A 128 -34.78 12.99 12.72
C LEU A 128 -35.10 11.57 13.23
N VAL A 129 -34.34 10.55 12.75
CA VAL A 129 -34.50 9.17 13.26
C VAL A 129 -34.15 9.09 14.74
N ALA A 130 -33.03 9.71 15.15
CA ALA A 130 -32.62 9.72 16.56
C ALA A 130 -33.62 10.45 17.51
N SER A 131 -34.44 11.35 16.95
CA SER A 131 -35.49 12.06 17.69
C SER A 131 -36.82 11.32 17.75
N GLY A 132 -36.97 10.18 17.03
CA GLY A 132 -38.24 9.47 16.88
C GLY A 132 -39.28 10.18 15.98
N ALA A 133 -38.86 11.17 15.20
CA ALA A 133 -39.74 11.88 14.28
C ALA A 133 -40.10 11.04 13.05
N VAL A 134 -41.35 11.15 12.56
CA VAL A 134 -41.79 10.50 11.32
C VAL A 134 -41.16 11.22 10.14
N LEU A 135 -40.38 10.46 9.33
CA LEU A 135 -39.74 10.99 8.13
C LEU A 135 -40.76 11.37 7.07
N GLN A 136 -40.61 12.53 6.48
CA GLN A 136 -41.42 12.95 5.33
C GLN A 136 -40.89 12.35 4.02
N PRO A 137 -41.76 12.23 2.97
CA PRO A 137 -41.31 11.70 1.64
C PRO A 137 -40.10 12.43 1.07
N ALA A 138 -39.93 13.72 1.36
CA ALA A 138 -38.78 14.51 0.93
C ALA A 138 -37.47 14.10 1.64
N ASP A 139 -37.54 13.50 2.82
CA ASP A 139 -36.39 13.00 3.58
C ASP A 139 -35.98 11.58 3.13
N LEU A 140 -36.80 10.92 2.30
CA LEU A 140 -36.58 9.55 1.80
C LEU A 140 -35.90 9.52 0.42
N VAL A 141 -35.95 10.62 -0.35
CA VAL A 141 -35.29 10.70 -1.65
C VAL A 141 -33.80 10.96 -1.46
N ILE A 142 -33.06 9.89 -1.24
CA ILE A 142 -31.62 9.87 -1.51
C ILE A 142 -31.49 9.27 -2.91
N VAL A 143 -31.11 10.07 -3.88
CA VAL A 143 -30.54 9.57 -5.11
C VAL A 143 -29.19 9.01 -4.68
N ASP A 144 -29.07 7.67 -4.64
CA ASP A 144 -27.79 6.99 -4.55
C ASP A 144 -27.01 7.25 -5.86
N GLU A 145 -26.57 8.47 -6.05
CA GLU A 145 -25.30 8.65 -6.73
C GLU A 145 -24.26 8.10 -5.77
N VAL A 146 -23.63 7.00 -6.16
CA VAL A 146 -22.46 6.45 -5.50
C VAL A 146 -21.44 7.59 -5.40
N ALA A 147 -21.57 8.37 -4.35
CA ALA A 147 -20.55 9.34 -3.97
C ALA A 147 -19.33 8.50 -3.64
N ALA A 148 -18.36 8.50 -4.54
CA ALA A 148 -17.00 8.17 -4.18
C ALA A 148 -16.72 8.82 -2.82
N PRO A 149 -16.15 8.08 -1.85
CA PRO A 149 -15.83 8.66 -0.55
C PRO A 149 -15.10 9.96 -0.83
N ALA A 150 -15.56 11.05 -0.23
CA ALA A 150 -14.86 12.32 -0.30
C ALA A 150 -13.46 12.01 0.24
N ALA A 151 -12.54 11.77 -0.68
CA ALA A 151 -11.13 11.70 -0.37
C ALA A 151 -10.86 12.98 0.42
N ASP A 152 -10.24 12.84 1.58
CA ASP A 152 -9.56 13.96 2.22
C ASP A 152 -8.75 14.59 1.10
N VAL A 153 -9.21 15.73 0.59
CA VAL A 153 -8.52 16.44 -0.47
C VAL A 153 -7.25 16.90 0.21
N ALA A 154 -6.21 16.09 0.04
CA ALA A 154 -4.90 16.41 0.51
C ALA A 154 -4.61 17.83 0.03
N LYS A 155 -4.30 18.72 0.96
CA LYS A 155 -4.14 20.14 0.68
C LYS A 155 -3.08 20.29 -0.40
N GLN A 156 -3.51 20.63 -1.62
CA GLN A 156 -2.61 20.80 -2.75
C GLN A 156 -1.58 21.90 -2.41
N VAL A 157 -0.31 21.56 -2.54
CA VAL A 157 0.80 22.46 -2.22
C VAL A 157 1.52 22.80 -3.52
N VAL A 158 1.81 24.07 -3.74
CA VAL A 158 2.67 24.54 -4.83
C VAL A 158 3.88 25.20 -4.20
N PRO A 159 5.08 24.58 -4.30
CA PRO A 159 6.32 25.17 -3.76
C PRO A 159 6.60 26.56 -4.31
N ALA A 160 7.20 27.42 -3.49
CA ALA A 160 7.45 28.81 -3.85
C ALA A 160 8.37 28.93 -5.07
N SER A 161 9.39 28.07 -5.17
CA SER A 161 10.31 28.02 -6.31
C SER A 161 9.63 27.62 -7.62
N VAL A 162 8.62 26.73 -7.57
CA VAL A 162 7.82 26.36 -8.75
C VAL A 162 6.98 27.55 -9.21
N ARG A 163 6.37 28.32 -8.29
CA ARG A 163 5.66 29.55 -8.63
C ARG A 163 6.60 30.59 -9.29
N GLN A 164 7.81 30.77 -8.75
CA GLN A 164 8.80 31.66 -9.34
C GLN A 164 9.25 31.19 -10.72
N ALA A 165 9.50 29.89 -10.92
CA ALA A 165 9.86 29.35 -12.22
C ALA A 165 8.73 29.52 -13.26
N GLN A 166 7.47 29.36 -12.86
CA GLN A 166 6.32 29.60 -13.73
C GLN A 166 6.16 31.08 -14.11
N LEU A 167 6.45 32.00 -13.19
CA LEU A 167 6.43 33.44 -13.46
C LEU A 167 7.63 33.90 -14.31
N ALA A 168 8.79 33.24 -14.18
CA ALA A 168 10.00 33.57 -14.94
C ALA A 168 9.97 33.01 -16.38
N ASN A 169 9.07 32.07 -16.69
CA ASN A 169 8.93 31.53 -18.04
C ASN A 169 7.53 31.84 -18.61
N PRO A 170 7.30 33.03 -19.16
CA PRO A 170 6.03 33.42 -19.78
C PRO A 170 5.70 32.64 -21.05
N PHE A 171 6.62 31.84 -21.58
CA PHE A 171 6.45 31.01 -22.78
C PHE A 171 6.22 29.53 -22.42
N MET A 172 5.39 29.25 -21.42
CA MET A 172 4.85 27.90 -21.29
C MET A 172 4.13 27.55 -22.59
N SER A 173 4.54 26.44 -23.20
CA SER A 173 4.00 25.98 -24.48
C SER A 173 2.47 26.02 -24.48
N PRO A 174 1.82 26.64 -25.48
CA PRO A 174 0.38 26.60 -25.59
C PRO A 174 -0.14 25.17 -25.55
N ASP A 175 -1.24 24.95 -24.88
CA ASP A 175 -1.91 23.66 -24.83
C ASP A 175 -2.53 23.34 -26.22
N PHE A 176 -1.74 22.75 -27.10
CA PHE A 176 -2.18 22.30 -28.43
C PHE A 176 -3.08 21.04 -28.38
N ALA A 177 -3.21 20.37 -27.24
CA ALA A 177 -4.09 19.21 -27.09
C ALA A 177 -5.56 19.57 -27.24
N ALA A 178 -5.94 20.82 -26.96
CA ALA A 178 -7.31 21.32 -27.13
C ALA A 178 -7.75 21.41 -28.61
N TYR A 179 -6.81 21.38 -29.57
CA TYR A 179 -7.09 21.52 -31.00
C TYR A 179 -7.08 20.22 -31.80
N GLN A 180 -6.81 19.06 -31.20
CA GLN A 180 -6.88 17.80 -31.93
C GLN A 180 -8.33 17.30 -31.99
N LYS A 181 -9.00 17.56 -33.13
CA LYS A 181 -10.23 16.85 -33.49
C LYS A 181 -9.93 15.34 -33.46
N PRO A 182 -10.80 14.51 -32.85
CA PRO A 182 -10.67 13.08 -32.97
C PRO A 182 -10.76 12.69 -34.45
N GLN A 183 -9.68 12.17 -35.02
CA GLN A 183 -9.73 11.52 -36.31
C GLN A 183 -10.64 10.30 -36.21
N ALA A 184 -11.62 10.22 -37.07
CA ALA A 184 -12.48 9.06 -37.21
C ALA A 184 -11.60 7.79 -37.33
N SER A 185 -11.73 6.88 -36.40
CA SER A 185 -11.08 5.58 -36.44
C SER A 185 -11.71 4.76 -37.55
N ALA A 186 -10.87 4.18 -38.42
CA ALA A 186 -11.28 3.15 -39.37
C ALA A 186 -11.99 2.01 -38.61
N GLU A 187 -13.02 1.43 -39.21
CA GLU A 187 -13.70 0.24 -38.71
C GLU A 187 -12.67 -0.88 -38.57
N GLY A 188 -12.26 -1.20 -37.34
CA GLY A 188 -11.30 -2.26 -37.04
C GLY A 188 -12.02 -3.56 -36.69
N LEU A 189 -11.38 -4.69 -36.99
CA LEU A 189 -11.84 -6.05 -36.67
C LEU A 189 -12.23 -6.23 -35.20
N LEU A 190 -11.53 -5.55 -34.32
CA LEU A 190 -11.66 -5.70 -32.86
C LEU A 190 -12.52 -4.62 -32.19
N LEU A 191 -13.12 -3.71 -32.93
CA LEU A 191 -13.77 -2.52 -32.38
C LEU A 191 -14.93 -2.82 -31.42
N ASN A 192 -15.62 -3.93 -31.61
CA ASN A 192 -16.79 -4.36 -30.84
C ASN A 192 -16.48 -5.45 -29.82
N TRP A 193 -15.18 -5.81 -29.66
CA TRP A 193 -14.77 -6.83 -28.70
C TRP A 193 -14.36 -6.20 -27.37
N GLU A 194 -14.73 -6.85 -26.25
CA GLU A 194 -14.07 -6.62 -24.99
C GLU A 194 -12.69 -7.29 -25.07
N LEU A 195 -11.61 -6.53 -24.82
CA LEU A 195 -10.23 -7.00 -25.03
C LEU A 195 -9.40 -7.03 -23.75
N ILE A 196 -9.80 -6.30 -22.71
CA ILE A 196 -8.98 -6.15 -21.52
C ILE A 196 -8.82 -7.51 -20.80
N GLU A 197 -9.92 -8.20 -20.58
CA GLU A 197 -9.93 -9.54 -19.97
C GLU A 197 -9.15 -10.57 -20.81
N PRO A 198 -9.37 -10.68 -22.15
CA PRO A 198 -8.58 -11.53 -23.02
C PRO A 198 -7.08 -11.24 -22.98
N LEU A 199 -6.66 -9.97 -22.85
CA LEU A 199 -5.25 -9.62 -22.72
C LEU A 199 -4.64 -10.15 -21.42
N PHE A 200 -5.35 -10.08 -20.30
CA PHE A 200 -4.87 -10.68 -19.06
C PHE A 200 -4.81 -12.21 -19.16
N ARG A 201 -5.85 -12.85 -19.68
CA ARG A 201 -5.84 -14.30 -19.93
C ARG A 201 -4.72 -14.75 -20.85
N SER A 202 -4.24 -13.92 -21.76
CA SER A 202 -3.10 -14.25 -22.62
C SER A 202 -1.79 -14.49 -21.86
N PHE A 203 -1.66 -13.95 -20.65
CA PHE A 203 -0.52 -14.19 -19.77
C PHE A 203 -0.73 -15.37 -18.81
N GLU A 204 -1.98 -15.77 -18.58
CA GLU A 204 -2.33 -16.96 -17.79
C GLU A 204 -2.24 -18.25 -18.60
N GLN A 205 -2.72 -18.20 -19.86
CA GLN A 205 -2.85 -19.35 -20.74
C GLN A 205 -1.70 -19.49 -21.75
N GLY A 206 -0.72 -18.59 -21.72
CA GLY A 206 0.37 -18.50 -22.70
C GLY A 206 1.36 -19.65 -22.60
N THR A 207 0.96 -20.84 -22.98
CA THR A 207 1.82 -22.01 -23.11
C THR A 207 2.82 -21.82 -24.26
N GLY A 208 4.10 -21.96 -23.97
CA GLY A 208 5.14 -22.18 -24.98
C GLY A 208 5.93 -20.98 -25.47
N GLY A 209 5.91 -19.87 -24.78
CA GLY A 209 6.76 -18.77 -25.17
C GLY A 209 7.67 -18.30 -24.03
N GLY A 210 8.92 -18.57 -24.05
CA GLY A 210 9.95 -18.14 -23.10
C GLY A 210 9.71 -16.84 -22.32
N VAL A 211 10.73 -16.33 -21.67
CA VAL A 211 10.69 -15.11 -20.87
C VAL A 211 10.00 -13.96 -21.61
N ALA A 212 9.08 -13.25 -20.96
CA ALA A 212 8.35 -12.13 -21.54
C ALA A 212 9.27 -10.91 -21.71
N SER A 213 10.10 -10.93 -22.73
CA SER A 213 10.97 -9.80 -23.09
C SER A 213 10.77 -9.44 -24.55
N MET A 214 10.57 -8.15 -24.83
CA MET A 214 10.59 -7.65 -26.20
C MET A 214 11.96 -7.91 -26.83
N ALA A 215 12.02 -7.97 -28.15
CA ALA A 215 13.29 -7.98 -28.86
C ALA A 215 14.02 -6.66 -28.60
N LEU A 216 15.19 -6.74 -28.04
CA LEU A 216 16.06 -5.58 -27.81
C LEU A 216 17.10 -5.49 -28.95
N PRO A 217 17.53 -4.28 -29.36
CA PRO A 217 18.61 -4.10 -30.27
C PRO A 217 19.95 -4.60 -29.67
N SER A 218 20.94 -4.79 -30.50
CA SER A 218 22.28 -5.09 -30.01
C SER A 218 22.82 -3.96 -29.14
N ALA A 219 23.65 -4.31 -28.17
CA ALA A 219 24.29 -3.34 -27.30
C ALA A 219 25.03 -2.26 -28.12
N GLY A 220 24.75 -1.01 -27.79
CA GLY A 220 25.43 0.15 -28.34
C GLY A 220 26.63 0.56 -27.49
N GLU A 221 26.78 1.86 -27.28
CA GLU A 221 27.82 2.43 -26.42
C GLU A 221 27.68 2.00 -24.98
N LEU A 222 28.77 1.54 -24.36
CA LEU A 222 28.77 1.14 -22.94
C LEU A 222 29.12 2.30 -22.01
N ALA A 223 29.95 3.24 -22.46
CA ALA A 223 30.38 4.39 -21.67
C ALA A 223 29.21 5.35 -21.35
N THR A 224 29.15 5.83 -20.12
CA THR A 224 28.12 6.74 -19.66
C THR A 224 28.68 8.14 -19.36
N PRO A 225 27.84 9.18 -19.29
CA PRO A 225 28.27 10.53 -18.90
C PRO A 225 28.96 10.59 -17.53
N GLY A 226 28.71 9.64 -16.66
CA GLY A 226 29.33 9.51 -15.34
C GLY A 226 30.70 8.81 -15.34
N GLY A 227 31.21 8.40 -16.51
CA GLY A 227 32.47 7.67 -16.61
C GLY A 227 32.43 6.22 -16.12
N LEU A 228 31.23 5.69 -15.94
CA LEU A 228 30.98 4.28 -15.64
C LEU A 228 30.54 3.56 -16.91
N ASP A 229 30.83 2.27 -17.01
CA ASP A 229 30.41 1.46 -18.13
C ASP A 229 29.09 0.71 -17.82
N LEU A 230 28.21 0.68 -18.81
CA LEU A 230 27.01 -0.17 -18.76
C LEU A 230 27.41 -1.62 -19.06
N MET A 231 26.73 -2.54 -18.43
CA MET A 231 26.77 -3.94 -18.86
C MET A 231 26.03 -4.11 -20.21
N VAL A 232 26.36 -5.15 -20.96
CA VAL A 232 25.79 -5.42 -22.29
C VAL A 232 24.25 -5.35 -22.24
N HIS A 233 23.62 -6.06 -21.33
CA HIS A 233 22.16 -6.08 -21.19
C HIS A 233 21.55 -4.72 -20.82
N GLN A 234 22.29 -3.86 -20.10
CA GLN A 234 21.86 -2.51 -19.77
C GLN A 234 21.93 -1.60 -21.01
N SER A 235 23.01 -1.74 -21.79
CA SER A 235 23.18 -1.00 -23.03
C SER A 235 22.13 -1.37 -24.09
N GLU A 236 21.75 -2.64 -24.23
CA GLU A 236 20.64 -3.09 -25.10
C GLU A 236 19.32 -2.38 -24.77
N PHE A 237 19.01 -2.23 -23.49
CA PHE A 237 17.82 -1.50 -23.06
C PHE A 237 17.89 0.00 -23.41
N VAL A 238 19.04 0.62 -23.16
CA VAL A 238 19.28 2.03 -23.48
C VAL A 238 19.21 2.26 -24.99
N GLU A 239 19.74 1.33 -25.78
CA GLU A 239 19.71 1.42 -27.26
C GLU A 239 18.27 1.36 -27.79
N SER A 240 17.39 0.56 -27.19
CA SER A 240 15.97 0.56 -27.50
C SER A 240 15.33 1.96 -27.30
N ALA A 241 15.74 2.69 -26.24
CA ALA A 241 15.31 4.06 -26.04
C ALA A 241 15.90 5.01 -27.09
N ARG A 242 17.15 4.78 -27.55
CA ARG A 242 17.79 5.53 -28.64
C ARG A 242 17.04 5.35 -29.96
N GLU A 243 16.60 4.13 -30.26
CA GLU A 243 15.79 3.81 -31.44
C GLU A 243 14.38 4.37 -31.41
N GLY A 244 13.98 4.98 -30.28
CA GLY A 244 12.72 5.70 -30.18
C GLY A 244 11.63 4.99 -29.35
N HIS A 245 11.90 3.85 -28.74
CA HIS A 245 10.95 3.24 -27.82
C HIS A 245 10.81 4.12 -26.55
N ARG A 246 9.58 4.31 -26.06
CA ARG A 246 9.32 5.33 -25.03
C ARG A 246 8.49 4.83 -23.85
N SER A 247 7.97 3.60 -23.86
CA SER A 247 7.19 3.07 -22.75
C SER A 247 7.69 1.68 -22.37
N PHE A 248 8.16 1.51 -21.14
CA PHE A 248 8.81 0.27 -20.71
C PHE A 248 8.26 -0.22 -19.36
N LEU A 249 7.97 -1.51 -19.29
CA LEU A 249 7.92 -2.27 -18.05
C LEU A 249 9.25 -3.02 -17.90
N LEU A 250 10.19 -2.43 -17.17
CA LEU A 250 11.47 -3.05 -16.86
C LEU A 250 11.33 -3.94 -15.62
N ALA A 251 11.10 -5.21 -15.88
CA ALA A 251 10.79 -6.24 -14.90
C ALA A 251 12.00 -7.18 -14.63
N ASP A 252 13.20 -6.73 -14.89
CA ASP A 252 14.45 -7.45 -14.61
C ASP A 252 14.53 -7.89 -13.15
N GLU A 253 15.16 -9.02 -12.90
CA GLU A 253 15.43 -9.47 -11.54
C GLU A 253 16.12 -8.37 -10.71
N PRO A 254 15.89 -8.32 -9.38
CA PRO A 254 16.53 -7.35 -8.51
C PRO A 254 18.06 -7.47 -8.60
N GLY A 255 18.77 -6.34 -8.65
CA GLY A 255 20.23 -6.30 -8.73
C GLY A 255 20.81 -6.23 -10.14
N LEU A 256 20.00 -6.19 -11.21
CA LEU A 256 20.45 -6.02 -12.60
C LEU A 256 20.61 -4.53 -13.01
N GLY A 257 20.62 -3.59 -12.07
CA GLY A 257 20.89 -2.18 -12.33
C GLY A 257 19.75 -1.43 -13.05
N LYS A 258 18.49 -1.72 -12.72
CA LYS A 258 17.31 -1.05 -13.31
C LYS A 258 17.35 0.47 -13.20
N THR A 259 17.85 1.00 -12.08
CA THR A 259 17.99 2.45 -11.85
C THR A 259 18.91 3.09 -12.88
N ALA A 260 20.11 2.53 -13.09
CA ALA A 260 21.07 2.98 -14.10
C ALA A 260 20.46 2.94 -15.50
N GLN A 261 19.82 1.82 -15.85
CA GLN A 261 19.14 1.67 -17.14
C GLN A 261 18.11 2.76 -17.39
N ALA A 262 17.24 3.04 -16.40
CA ALA A 262 16.20 4.07 -16.50
C ALA A 262 16.79 5.49 -16.64
N LEU A 263 17.85 5.80 -15.88
CA LEU A 263 18.50 7.11 -15.92
C LEU A 263 19.21 7.35 -17.25
N ILE A 264 19.99 6.38 -17.73
CA ILE A 264 20.71 6.51 -19.00
C ILE A 264 19.75 6.48 -20.19
N ALA A 265 18.66 5.70 -20.12
CA ALA A 265 17.60 5.76 -21.14
C ALA A 265 16.92 7.13 -21.18
N ALA A 266 16.72 7.78 -20.02
CA ALA A 266 16.18 9.13 -19.96
C ALA A 266 17.15 10.17 -20.57
N GLU A 267 18.45 10.02 -20.34
CA GLU A 267 19.48 10.85 -20.97
C GLU A 267 19.47 10.68 -22.48
N THR A 268 19.52 9.44 -22.94
CA THR A 268 19.51 9.09 -24.37
C THR A 268 18.23 9.57 -25.08
N ALA A 269 17.10 9.50 -24.41
CA ALA A 269 15.81 9.97 -24.94
C ALA A 269 15.61 11.49 -24.84
N GLY A 270 16.52 12.23 -24.16
CA GLY A 270 16.35 13.65 -23.86
C GLY A 270 15.10 13.94 -23.02
N ALA A 271 14.76 13.06 -22.09
CA ALA A 271 13.49 13.06 -21.36
C ALA A 271 13.54 13.91 -20.07
N PHE A 272 14.11 15.12 -20.17
CA PHE A 272 14.19 16.06 -19.03
C PHE A 272 13.33 17.30 -19.28
N PRO A 273 12.75 17.89 -18.21
CA PRO A 273 12.77 17.42 -16.82
C PRO A 273 12.13 16.03 -16.62
N LEU A 274 12.77 15.20 -15.78
CA LEU A 274 12.32 13.85 -15.45
C LEU A 274 11.67 13.80 -14.07
N LEU A 275 10.48 13.22 -13.98
CA LEU A 275 9.84 12.91 -12.70
C LEU A 275 10.14 11.45 -12.30
N VAL A 276 10.63 11.24 -11.09
CA VAL A 276 10.91 9.91 -10.52
C VAL A 276 10.07 9.72 -9.28
N VAL A 277 9.15 8.74 -9.31
CA VAL A 277 8.27 8.41 -8.19
C VAL A 277 8.76 7.12 -7.54
N VAL A 278 9.04 7.19 -6.25
CA VAL A 278 9.76 6.13 -5.54
C VAL A 278 9.15 5.85 -4.16
N PRO A 279 9.40 4.70 -3.55
CA PRO A 279 9.18 4.51 -2.12
C PRO A 279 10.02 5.47 -1.28
N ASN A 280 9.49 5.88 -0.12
CA ASN A 280 10.14 6.90 0.71
C ASN A 280 11.60 6.56 1.09
N VAL A 281 11.85 5.28 1.34
CA VAL A 281 13.16 4.78 1.81
C VAL A 281 14.27 4.88 0.75
N VAL A 282 13.96 4.95 -0.53
CA VAL A 282 14.97 4.97 -1.61
C VAL A 282 15.23 6.34 -2.24
N LYS A 283 14.57 7.40 -1.78
CA LYS A 283 14.78 8.76 -2.30
C LYS A 283 16.26 9.18 -2.30
N THR A 284 16.94 8.96 -1.19
CA THR A 284 18.37 9.30 -1.04
C THR A 284 19.24 8.45 -1.94
N ASN A 285 18.90 7.16 -2.12
CA ASN A 285 19.63 6.30 -3.05
C ASN A 285 19.47 6.79 -4.50
N TRP A 286 18.24 7.13 -4.91
CA TRP A 286 18.00 7.71 -6.24
C TRP A 286 18.77 9.01 -6.46
N LEU A 287 18.84 9.88 -5.44
CA LEU A 287 19.65 11.10 -5.51
C LEU A 287 21.13 10.79 -5.77
N ARG A 288 21.69 9.78 -5.10
CA ARG A 288 23.09 9.34 -5.31
C ARG A 288 23.29 8.74 -6.69
N GLU A 289 22.39 7.86 -7.13
CA GLU A 289 22.43 7.24 -8.46
C GLU A 289 22.37 8.29 -9.58
N VAL A 290 21.51 9.33 -9.45
CA VAL A 290 21.48 10.43 -10.42
C VAL A 290 22.84 11.15 -10.47
N ASN A 291 23.41 11.51 -9.32
CA ASN A 291 24.71 12.18 -9.28
C ASN A 291 25.85 11.29 -9.83
N GLN A 292 25.75 9.98 -9.66
CA GLN A 292 26.74 9.02 -10.13
C GLN A 292 26.66 8.78 -11.64
N TRP A 293 25.44 8.51 -12.16
CA TRP A 293 25.24 8.15 -13.56
C TRP A 293 25.09 9.37 -14.47
N LEU A 294 24.57 10.49 -13.93
CA LEU A 294 24.26 11.71 -14.67
C LEU A 294 24.84 12.95 -13.96
N PRO A 295 26.17 13.06 -13.79
CA PRO A 295 26.79 14.17 -13.03
C PRO A 295 26.52 15.55 -13.64
N GLY A 296 26.15 15.62 -14.93
CA GLY A 296 25.73 16.86 -15.59
C GLY A 296 24.29 17.30 -15.32
N ARG A 297 23.47 16.48 -14.63
CA ARG A 297 22.07 16.78 -14.32
C ARG A 297 21.91 17.17 -12.84
N ARG A 298 20.97 18.09 -12.59
CA ARG A 298 20.69 18.59 -11.23
C ARG A 298 19.47 17.87 -10.66
N PRO A 299 19.64 16.95 -9.70
CA PRO A 299 18.51 16.33 -9.01
C PRO A 299 17.98 17.21 -7.88
N THR A 300 16.71 17.08 -7.57
CA THR A 300 16.06 17.61 -6.38
C THR A 300 15.12 16.58 -5.77
N VAL A 301 15.09 16.51 -4.44
CA VAL A 301 14.17 15.65 -3.71
C VAL A 301 13.04 16.45 -3.13
N VAL A 302 11.81 16.03 -3.38
CA VAL A 302 10.63 16.65 -2.81
C VAL A 302 10.42 16.12 -1.39
N HIS A 303 10.55 16.99 -0.40
CA HIS A 303 10.31 16.68 1.01
C HIS A 303 9.07 17.44 1.52
N GLY A 304 8.20 16.76 2.26
CA GLY A 304 7.02 17.38 2.88
C GLY A 304 6.21 18.23 1.90
N ASP A 305 6.14 19.54 2.13
CA ASP A 305 5.44 20.50 1.27
C ASP A 305 6.34 21.11 0.16
N GLY A 306 7.55 20.60 -0.02
CA GLY A 306 8.45 21.00 -1.09
C GLY A 306 9.11 22.41 -0.87
N VAL A 307 9.29 22.82 0.39
CA VAL A 307 9.86 24.16 0.72
C VAL A 307 11.28 24.32 0.16
N GLU A 308 12.08 23.24 0.18
CA GLU A 308 13.47 23.24 -0.27
C GLU A 308 13.62 22.83 -1.75
N LEU A 309 12.51 22.70 -2.48
CA LEU A 309 12.53 22.27 -3.87
C LEU A 309 13.20 23.30 -4.78
N ASN A 310 14.14 22.83 -5.61
CA ASN A 310 14.69 23.63 -6.71
C ASN A 310 13.90 23.38 -8.01
N ALA A 311 13.08 24.32 -8.42
CA ALA A 311 12.26 24.21 -9.63
C ALA A 311 13.05 24.22 -10.96
N PHE A 312 14.35 24.53 -10.92
CA PHE A 312 15.25 24.51 -12.10
C PHE A 312 16.06 23.22 -12.18
N SER A 313 15.68 22.19 -11.44
CA SER A 313 16.32 20.88 -11.49
C SER A 313 15.90 20.10 -12.75
N ASP A 314 16.76 19.18 -13.14
CA ASP A 314 16.53 18.31 -14.29
C ASP A 314 15.79 17.01 -13.86
N VAL A 315 16.00 16.55 -12.62
CA VAL A 315 15.38 15.33 -12.09
C VAL A 315 14.69 15.63 -10.77
N PHE A 316 13.39 15.30 -10.71
CA PHE A 316 12.54 15.51 -9.54
C PHE A 316 12.20 14.16 -8.91
N ILE A 317 12.67 13.93 -7.70
CA ILE A 317 12.46 12.67 -6.97
C ILE A 317 11.39 12.90 -5.89
N VAL A 318 10.28 12.20 -5.99
CA VAL A 318 9.14 12.29 -5.05
C VAL A 318 8.74 10.91 -4.56
N ASN A 319 8.33 10.79 -3.30
CA ASN A 319 7.81 9.53 -2.81
C ASN A 319 6.28 9.44 -2.94
N TYR A 320 5.79 8.20 -3.03
CA TYR A 320 4.36 7.92 -3.19
C TYR A 320 3.48 8.56 -2.12
N ASP A 321 3.97 8.66 -0.86
CA ASP A 321 3.15 9.06 0.30
C ASP A 321 2.79 10.55 0.30
N ILE A 322 3.56 11.38 -0.42
CA ILE A 322 3.30 12.81 -0.54
C ILE A 322 2.87 13.23 -1.95
N LEU A 323 2.91 12.29 -2.91
CA LEU A 323 2.65 12.58 -4.31
C LEU A 323 1.27 13.24 -4.53
N ASP A 324 0.26 12.78 -3.80
CA ASP A 324 -1.12 13.27 -3.88
C ASP A 324 -1.23 14.78 -3.58
N ARG A 325 -0.43 15.30 -2.63
CA ARG A 325 -0.37 16.73 -2.30
C ARG A 325 0.22 17.59 -3.43
N HIS A 326 1.09 16.98 -4.22
CA HIS A 326 1.85 17.67 -5.26
C HIS A 326 1.26 17.50 -6.67
N VAL A 327 0.24 16.66 -6.87
CA VAL A 327 -0.38 16.40 -8.19
C VAL A 327 -0.73 17.69 -8.93
N GLY A 328 -1.23 18.71 -8.23
CA GLY A 328 -1.69 19.95 -8.85
C GLY A 328 -0.61 20.71 -9.62
N TRP A 329 0.61 20.81 -9.09
CA TRP A 329 1.71 21.46 -9.79
C TRP A 329 2.52 20.52 -10.65
N LEU A 330 2.72 19.26 -10.22
CA LEU A 330 3.41 18.23 -11.01
C LEU A 330 2.72 18.02 -12.37
N SER A 331 1.39 18.00 -12.38
CA SER A 331 0.62 17.86 -13.62
C SER A 331 0.78 19.04 -14.58
N LYS A 332 1.13 20.23 -14.07
CA LYS A 332 1.34 21.45 -14.86
C LYS A 332 2.81 21.69 -15.22
N PHE A 333 3.73 20.94 -14.60
CA PHE A 333 5.15 21.06 -14.87
C PHE A 333 5.50 20.37 -16.20
N ASP A 334 6.54 20.88 -16.89
CA ASP A 334 6.88 20.41 -18.24
C ASP A 334 7.72 19.13 -18.25
N PHE A 335 7.33 18.12 -17.50
CA PHE A 335 8.02 16.83 -17.51
C PHE A 335 7.95 16.18 -18.88
N ARG A 336 9.09 15.66 -19.33
CA ARG A 336 9.22 14.93 -20.60
C ARG A 336 9.32 13.42 -20.40
N GLY A 337 9.57 13.00 -19.16
CA GLY A 337 9.57 11.60 -18.76
C GLY A 337 9.09 11.40 -17.34
N MET A 338 8.63 10.19 -17.07
CA MET A 338 8.25 9.75 -15.72
C MET A 338 8.71 8.32 -15.49
N VAL A 339 9.43 8.10 -14.41
CA VAL A 339 9.86 6.80 -13.92
C VAL A 339 9.11 6.48 -12.63
N VAL A 340 8.59 5.28 -12.53
CA VAL A 340 7.89 4.77 -11.34
C VAL A 340 8.66 3.57 -10.84
N ASP A 341 9.32 3.70 -9.70
CA ASP A 341 10.09 2.62 -9.08
C ASP A 341 9.22 1.77 -8.16
N GLU A 342 9.51 0.47 -8.11
CA GLU A 342 8.67 -0.52 -7.44
C GLU A 342 7.19 -0.38 -7.85
N ALA A 343 6.95 -0.48 -9.15
CA ALA A 343 5.65 -0.21 -9.78
C ALA A 343 4.48 -1.02 -9.17
N HIS A 344 4.76 -2.10 -8.43
CA HIS A 344 3.74 -2.82 -7.68
C HIS A 344 3.03 -1.97 -6.61
N PHE A 345 3.61 -0.83 -6.18
CA PHE A 345 2.95 0.11 -5.27
C PHE A 345 1.70 0.78 -5.87
N ILE A 346 1.56 0.77 -7.20
CA ILE A 346 0.40 1.35 -7.89
C ILE A 346 -0.63 0.31 -8.37
N LYS A 347 -0.51 -0.95 -8.01
CA LYS A 347 -1.41 -2.03 -8.45
C LYS A 347 -2.89 -1.82 -8.12
N ASN A 348 -3.18 -1.28 -6.95
CA ASN A 348 -4.55 -1.07 -6.51
C ASN A 348 -5.11 0.25 -7.06
N LYS A 349 -6.12 0.16 -7.95
CA LYS A 349 -6.78 1.32 -8.59
C LYS A 349 -7.40 2.31 -7.61
N ASP A 350 -7.85 1.84 -6.45
CA ASP A 350 -8.56 2.65 -5.47
C ASP A 350 -7.61 3.41 -4.53
N SER A 351 -6.33 3.02 -4.50
CA SER A 351 -5.32 3.66 -3.68
C SER A 351 -5.03 5.10 -4.13
N GLN A 352 -4.79 6.00 -3.18
CA GLN A 352 -4.39 7.39 -3.46
C GLN A 352 -3.11 7.46 -4.30
N ARG A 353 -2.15 6.55 -4.03
CA ARG A 353 -0.89 6.44 -4.77
C ARG A 353 -1.13 6.18 -6.26
N SER A 354 -1.94 5.17 -6.59
CA SER A 354 -2.33 4.86 -7.97
C SER A 354 -3.00 6.04 -8.66
N LYS A 355 -4.00 6.63 -8.01
CA LYS A 355 -4.75 7.77 -8.56
C LYS A 355 -3.84 8.96 -8.84
N ALA A 356 -2.92 9.28 -7.93
CA ALA A 356 -1.96 10.36 -8.09
C ALA A 356 -0.99 10.12 -9.26
N VAL A 357 -0.40 8.92 -9.34
CA VAL A 357 0.49 8.53 -10.46
C VAL A 357 -0.24 8.61 -11.79
N GLN A 358 -1.46 8.05 -11.88
CA GLN A 358 -2.25 8.07 -13.11
C GLN A 358 -2.62 9.49 -13.54
N ALA A 359 -2.98 10.37 -12.60
CA ALA A 359 -3.32 11.76 -12.90
C ALA A 359 -2.15 12.51 -13.54
N VAL A 360 -0.95 12.39 -12.97
CA VAL A 360 0.25 13.04 -13.52
C VAL A 360 0.64 12.42 -14.85
N ALA A 361 0.69 11.09 -14.97
CA ALA A 361 1.04 10.40 -16.21
C ALA A 361 0.07 10.73 -17.35
N LYS A 362 -1.25 10.79 -17.06
CA LYS A 362 -2.27 11.17 -18.03
C LYS A 362 -2.02 12.58 -18.59
N THR A 363 -1.64 13.52 -17.74
CA THR A 363 -1.35 14.90 -18.15
C THR A 363 -0.10 14.96 -19.01
N ILE A 364 0.97 14.23 -18.64
CA ILE A 364 2.21 14.15 -19.45
C ILE A 364 1.90 13.57 -20.84
N ARG A 365 1.15 12.47 -20.91
CA ARG A 365 0.76 11.84 -22.17
C ARG A 365 -0.16 12.71 -23.04
N ALA A 366 -1.03 13.51 -22.41
CA ALA A 366 -1.90 14.43 -23.17
C ALA A 366 -1.10 15.57 -23.81
N ARG A 367 -0.01 16.00 -23.18
CA ARG A 367 0.83 17.11 -23.64
C ARG A 367 1.89 16.68 -24.65
N LEU A 368 2.46 15.50 -24.46
CA LEU A 368 3.56 14.99 -25.29
C LEU A 368 3.13 13.77 -26.09
N ARG A 369 3.52 13.73 -27.37
CA ARG A 369 3.22 12.60 -28.23
C ARG A 369 3.95 11.32 -27.82
N HIS A 370 5.21 11.45 -27.37
CA HIS A 370 6.09 10.33 -27.02
C HIS A 370 6.88 10.63 -25.73
N PRO A 371 6.22 10.77 -24.57
CA PRO A 371 6.96 10.91 -23.31
C PRO A 371 7.65 9.59 -22.95
N LEU A 372 8.80 9.66 -22.29
CA LEU A 372 9.43 8.46 -21.74
C LEU A 372 8.68 8.04 -20.47
N LEU A 373 8.09 6.86 -20.48
CA LEU A 373 7.41 6.28 -19.32
C LEU A 373 8.04 4.93 -18.98
N VAL A 374 8.57 4.81 -17.75
CA VAL A 374 9.25 3.60 -17.32
C VAL A 374 8.68 3.15 -15.98
N ALA A 375 8.16 1.93 -15.94
CA ALA A 375 7.78 1.24 -14.72
C ALA A 375 8.88 0.25 -14.36
N LEU A 376 9.49 0.40 -13.19
CA LEU A 376 10.52 -0.50 -12.68
C LEU A 376 9.91 -1.43 -11.64
N THR A 377 10.20 -2.70 -11.72
CA THR A 377 9.83 -3.66 -10.69
C THR A 377 10.78 -4.85 -10.70
N GLY A 378 11.24 -5.26 -9.54
CA GLY A 378 12.05 -6.47 -9.39
C GLY A 378 11.18 -7.71 -9.16
N THR A 379 10.00 -7.48 -8.62
CA THR A 379 8.95 -8.48 -8.34
C THR A 379 7.71 -8.07 -9.10
N PRO A 380 7.55 -8.49 -10.36
CA PRO A 380 6.53 -7.96 -11.25
C PRO A 380 5.12 -8.20 -10.77
N LEU A 381 4.93 -9.15 -9.84
CA LEU A 381 3.64 -9.40 -9.34
C LEU A 381 3.54 -9.90 -7.99
N ILE A 382 2.46 -9.90 -7.69
CA ILE A 382 2.03 -9.89 -6.42
C ILE A 382 1.03 -11.01 -6.23
N ASN A 383 -0.13 -10.94 -6.69
CA ASN A 383 -1.12 -11.97 -6.45
C ASN A 383 -1.93 -12.35 -7.71
N GLN A 384 -2.17 -11.42 -8.62
CA GLN A 384 -3.03 -11.65 -9.79
C GLN A 384 -2.49 -10.95 -11.03
N ILE A 385 -2.80 -11.49 -12.20
CA ILE A 385 -2.39 -10.90 -13.47
C ILE A 385 -3.02 -9.51 -13.66
N GLU A 386 -4.17 -9.25 -13.06
CA GLU A 386 -4.82 -7.94 -13.03
C GLU A 386 -4.00 -6.86 -12.31
N ASP A 387 -3.04 -7.23 -11.48
CA ASP A 387 -2.11 -6.28 -10.85
C ASP A 387 -1.32 -5.47 -11.91
N PHE A 388 -1.20 -5.98 -13.14
CA PHE A 388 -0.62 -5.26 -14.27
C PHE A 388 -1.53 -4.16 -14.82
N ARG A 389 -2.82 -4.20 -14.58
CA ARG A 389 -3.80 -3.25 -15.17
C ARG A 389 -3.35 -1.80 -14.96
N MET A 390 -3.03 -1.43 -13.73
CA MET A 390 -2.65 -0.05 -13.40
C MET A 390 -1.27 0.32 -13.95
N ILE A 391 -0.36 -0.63 -14.07
CA ILE A 391 0.94 -0.42 -14.70
C ILE A 391 0.78 -0.19 -16.19
N TRP A 392 -0.01 -0.99 -16.90
CA TRP A 392 -0.27 -0.81 -18.33
C TRP A 392 -1.03 0.48 -18.61
N GLN A 393 -1.93 0.90 -17.70
CA GLN A 393 -2.58 2.21 -17.80
C GLN A 393 -1.59 3.36 -17.59
N PHE A 394 -0.66 3.25 -16.65
CA PHE A 394 0.43 4.21 -16.46
C PHE A 394 1.26 4.34 -17.74
N LEU A 395 1.67 3.23 -18.33
CA LEU A 395 2.46 3.19 -19.56
C LEU A 395 1.67 3.66 -20.80
N GLY A 396 0.35 3.76 -20.70
CA GLY A 396 -0.51 4.18 -21.80
C GLY A 396 -0.78 3.09 -22.83
N TRP A 397 -0.66 1.81 -22.45
CA TRP A 397 -0.98 0.68 -23.32
C TRP A 397 -2.47 0.38 -23.35
N ILE A 398 -3.15 0.59 -22.23
CA ILE A 398 -4.60 0.42 -22.08
C ILE A 398 -5.23 1.65 -21.39
N ASP A 399 -6.52 1.85 -21.58
CA ASP A 399 -7.34 2.67 -20.70
C ASP A 399 -8.19 1.78 -19.77
N GLU A 400 -9.23 2.31 -19.15
CA GLU A 400 -10.10 1.53 -18.25
C GLU A 400 -10.87 0.43 -18.96
N LYS A 401 -11.14 0.58 -20.27
CA LYS A 401 -12.10 -0.25 -21.02
C LYS A 401 -11.49 -0.92 -22.25
N LYS A 402 -10.40 -0.40 -22.80
CA LYS A 402 -9.86 -0.86 -24.08
C LYS A 402 -8.36 -0.63 -24.23
N PRO A 403 -7.70 -1.39 -25.12
CA PRO A 403 -6.34 -1.09 -25.53
C PRO A 403 -6.24 0.30 -26.17
N MET A 404 -5.15 1.00 -25.91
CA MET A 404 -4.83 2.27 -26.56
C MET A 404 -4.40 2.04 -28.01
N ARG A 405 -4.35 3.13 -28.79
CA ARG A 405 -4.18 3.10 -30.24
C ARG A 405 -3.02 2.21 -30.71
N GLU A 406 -1.88 2.27 -30.09
CA GLU A 406 -0.68 1.52 -30.49
C GLU A 406 -0.87 0.01 -30.26
N LEU A 407 -1.29 -0.40 -29.07
CA LEU A 407 -1.59 -1.79 -28.77
C LEU A 407 -2.75 -2.32 -29.60
N MET A 408 -3.81 -1.51 -29.80
CA MET A 408 -4.93 -1.88 -30.65
C MET A 408 -4.46 -2.17 -32.09
N ALA A 409 -3.60 -1.32 -32.66
CA ALA A 409 -3.08 -1.52 -34.01
C ALA A 409 -2.25 -2.81 -34.12
N LYS A 410 -1.45 -3.13 -33.07
CA LYS A 410 -0.68 -4.39 -33.02
C LYS A 410 -1.59 -5.61 -32.93
N LEU A 411 -2.69 -5.53 -32.16
CA LEU A 411 -3.68 -6.60 -32.05
C LEU A 411 -4.45 -6.80 -33.36
N GLU A 412 -4.91 -5.72 -34.00
CA GLU A 412 -5.58 -5.78 -35.29
C GLU A 412 -4.68 -6.34 -36.40
N ALA A 413 -3.37 -6.06 -36.35
CA ALA A 413 -2.39 -6.60 -37.30
C ALA A 413 -2.27 -8.13 -37.24
N THR A 414 -2.69 -8.76 -36.13
CA THR A 414 -2.71 -10.23 -36.02
C THR A 414 -3.80 -10.86 -36.89
N GLY A 415 -4.87 -10.10 -37.22
CA GLY A 415 -6.02 -10.59 -37.95
C GLY A 415 -6.92 -11.55 -37.14
N LEU A 416 -6.67 -11.69 -35.82
CA LEU A 416 -7.38 -12.62 -34.93
C LEU A 416 -8.32 -11.89 -33.99
N THR A 417 -9.38 -12.59 -33.60
CA THR A 417 -10.34 -12.15 -32.56
C THR A 417 -10.23 -13.03 -31.33
N PRO A 418 -10.73 -12.64 -30.16
CA PRO A 418 -10.73 -13.48 -28.95
C PRO A 418 -11.40 -14.85 -29.11
N ALA A 419 -12.19 -15.06 -30.16
CA ALA A 419 -12.82 -16.35 -30.49
C ALA A 419 -11.91 -17.27 -31.31
N ASP A 420 -10.82 -16.76 -31.86
CA ASP A 420 -9.95 -17.53 -32.76
C ASP A 420 -8.87 -18.29 -32.01
N THR A 421 -8.56 -19.49 -32.51
CA THR A 421 -7.45 -20.28 -32.01
C THR A 421 -6.11 -19.55 -32.22
N GLY A 422 -5.31 -19.39 -31.16
CA GLY A 422 -4.03 -18.69 -31.24
C GLY A 422 -4.10 -17.18 -30.87
N PHE A 423 -5.29 -16.59 -30.70
CA PHE A 423 -5.42 -15.20 -30.30
C PHE A 423 -4.60 -14.89 -29.03
N PHE A 424 -4.71 -15.69 -27.97
CA PHE A 424 -4.02 -15.45 -26.71
C PHE A 424 -2.49 -15.42 -26.87
N PHE A 425 -1.94 -16.29 -27.69
CA PHE A 425 -0.50 -16.32 -27.97
C PHE A 425 -0.03 -15.05 -28.69
N GLU A 426 -0.74 -14.64 -29.75
CA GLU A 426 -0.38 -13.41 -30.47
C GLU A 426 -0.69 -12.15 -29.67
N ALA A 427 -1.75 -12.13 -28.89
CA ALA A 427 -2.06 -11.03 -27.96
C ALA A 427 -0.97 -10.84 -26.91
N ARG A 428 -0.47 -11.94 -26.32
CA ARG A 428 0.67 -11.90 -25.40
C ARG A 428 1.92 -11.30 -26.07
N LYS A 429 2.25 -11.73 -27.28
CA LYS A 429 3.37 -11.16 -28.04
C LYS A 429 3.19 -9.67 -28.31
N ALA A 430 1.97 -9.27 -28.69
CA ALA A 430 1.64 -7.88 -28.95
C ALA A 430 1.88 -7.01 -27.71
N VAL A 431 1.41 -7.44 -26.53
CA VAL A 431 1.63 -6.74 -25.26
C VAL A 431 3.12 -6.72 -24.89
N ILE A 432 3.83 -7.84 -25.01
CA ILE A 432 5.28 -7.91 -24.73
C ILE A 432 6.02 -6.89 -25.59
N SER A 433 5.68 -6.80 -26.87
CA SER A 433 6.31 -5.86 -27.82
C SER A 433 5.98 -4.38 -27.54
N MET A 434 5.04 -4.10 -26.62
CA MET A 434 4.80 -2.73 -26.12
C MET A 434 5.90 -2.21 -25.23
N GLY A 435 6.82 -3.06 -24.75
CA GLY A 435 7.96 -2.63 -23.94
C GLY A 435 8.17 -3.43 -22.66
N ILE A 436 7.71 -4.66 -22.57
CA ILE A 436 8.07 -5.53 -21.45
C ILE A 436 9.50 -6.02 -21.63
N VAL A 437 10.34 -5.82 -20.61
CA VAL A 437 11.71 -6.33 -20.56
C VAL A 437 11.88 -7.10 -19.25
N ARG A 438 12.12 -8.40 -19.37
CA ARG A 438 12.34 -9.30 -18.25
C ARG A 438 13.57 -10.15 -18.52
N ARG A 439 14.58 -10.08 -17.65
CA ARG A 439 15.79 -10.88 -17.75
C ARG A 439 16.10 -11.49 -16.39
N LYS A 440 16.59 -12.71 -16.41
CA LYS A 440 17.07 -13.42 -15.22
C LYS A 440 18.57 -13.12 -15.05
N LYS A 441 19.05 -13.06 -13.80
CA LYS A 441 20.48 -12.88 -13.50
C LYS A 441 21.33 -13.93 -14.17
N GLN A 442 20.86 -15.17 -14.17
CA GLN A 442 21.57 -16.31 -14.77
C GLN A 442 21.81 -16.15 -16.27
N ASP A 443 20.94 -15.43 -16.97
CA ASP A 443 21.02 -15.27 -18.41
C ASP A 443 22.00 -14.15 -18.84
N VAL A 444 22.08 -13.08 -18.03
CA VAL A 444 22.77 -11.84 -18.41
C VAL A 444 24.04 -11.56 -17.61
N ALA A 445 24.20 -12.17 -16.45
CA ALA A 445 25.34 -11.95 -15.56
C ALA A 445 25.92 -13.29 -15.13
N LYS A 446 26.63 -13.94 -16.04
CA LYS A 446 27.28 -15.25 -15.81
C LYS A 446 28.31 -15.22 -14.70
N ASP A 447 28.79 -14.04 -14.36
CA ASP A 447 29.84 -13.82 -13.34
C ASP A 447 29.26 -13.60 -11.93
N ILE A 448 27.94 -13.51 -11.76
CA ILE A 448 27.35 -13.44 -10.42
C ILE A 448 27.42 -14.82 -9.76
N PRO A 449 28.04 -14.93 -8.56
CA PRO A 449 28.14 -16.19 -7.84
C PRO A 449 26.78 -16.82 -7.54
N ALA A 450 26.75 -18.13 -7.33
CA ALA A 450 25.53 -18.89 -7.06
C ALA A 450 24.80 -18.37 -5.80
N ARG A 451 23.46 -18.41 -5.82
CA ARG A 451 22.60 -18.18 -4.67
C ARG A 451 22.04 -19.52 -4.19
N ARG A 452 22.14 -19.75 -2.89
CA ARG A 452 21.56 -20.92 -2.22
C ARG A 452 20.61 -20.46 -1.11
N VAL A 453 19.48 -21.13 -0.96
CA VAL A 453 18.59 -21.03 0.19
C VAL A 453 18.61 -22.36 0.92
N ALA A 454 18.81 -22.35 2.23
CA ALA A 454 18.86 -23.55 3.05
C ALA A 454 18.04 -23.34 4.33
N ASP A 455 17.27 -24.35 4.69
CA ASP A 455 16.47 -24.36 5.93
C ASP A 455 17.29 -24.94 7.08
N ILE A 456 17.17 -24.30 8.22
CA ILE A 456 17.69 -24.77 9.48
C ILE A 456 16.49 -25.06 10.38
N PRO A 457 16.09 -26.33 10.48
CA PRO A 457 15.03 -26.69 11.39
C PRO A 457 15.53 -26.58 12.83
N ILE A 458 14.74 -25.93 13.67
CA ILE A 458 14.99 -25.83 15.10
C ILE A 458 13.80 -26.40 15.88
N GLU A 459 14.06 -27.07 16.97
CA GLU A 459 13.03 -27.52 17.90
C GLU A 459 12.82 -26.47 18.98
N LEU A 460 11.55 -26.14 19.26
CA LEU A 460 11.18 -25.19 20.30
C LEU A 460 10.92 -25.94 21.61
N ASP A 461 11.88 -25.93 22.50
CA ASP A 461 11.81 -26.57 23.80
C ASP A 461 11.28 -25.65 24.91
N GLY A 462 11.03 -26.24 26.09
CA GLY A 462 10.69 -25.51 27.29
C GLY A 462 9.25 -24.96 27.33
N GLU A 463 9.04 -23.88 28.07
CA GLU A 463 7.72 -23.27 28.31
C GLU A 463 7.18 -22.58 27.05
N ALA A 464 8.07 -21.89 26.32
CA ALA A 464 7.71 -21.22 25.07
C ALA A 464 7.25 -22.20 24.00
N GLY A 465 7.94 -23.33 23.81
CA GLY A 465 7.54 -24.36 22.86
C GLY A 465 6.18 -24.96 23.23
N ARG A 466 5.95 -25.28 24.51
CA ARG A 466 4.65 -25.78 24.96
C ARG A 466 3.51 -24.78 24.73
N SER A 467 3.75 -23.51 25.01
CA SER A 467 2.76 -22.44 24.76
C SER A 467 2.39 -22.30 23.30
N ILE A 468 3.36 -22.47 22.38
CA ILE A 468 3.13 -22.42 20.94
C ILE A 468 2.31 -23.61 20.48
N VAL A 469 2.68 -24.83 20.92
CA VAL A 469 1.91 -26.06 20.59
C VAL A 469 0.47 -25.98 21.11
N GLU A 470 0.26 -25.41 22.31
CA GLU A 470 -1.08 -25.18 22.86
C GLU A 470 -1.88 -24.16 22.05
N ALA A 471 -1.27 -23.04 21.66
CA ALA A 471 -1.91 -22.02 20.83
C ALA A 471 -2.27 -22.59 19.44
N GLU A 472 -1.40 -23.40 18.83
CA GLU A 472 -1.66 -24.06 17.56
C GLU A 472 -2.81 -25.07 17.68
N ARG A 473 -2.83 -25.89 18.73
CA ARG A 473 -3.94 -26.81 19.03
C ARG A 473 -5.26 -26.07 19.20
N THR A 474 -5.25 -24.95 19.91
CA THR A 474 -6.45 -24.09 20.11
C THR A 474 -6.96 -23.55 18.78
N LEU A 475 -6.06 -23.06 17.92
CA LEU A 475 -6.41 -22.61 16.57
C LEU A 475 -7.01 -23.75 15.73
N ILE A 476 -6.37 -24.92 15.71
CA ILE A 476 -6.86 -26.11 15.00
C ILE A 476 -8.23 -26.55 15.51
N ALA A 477 -8.43 -26.62 16.84
CA ALA A 477 -9.72 -26.99 17.42
C ALA A 477 -10.85 -26.02 17.00
N ARG A 478 -10.57 -24.73 16.96
CA ARG A 478 -11.53 -23.71 16.49
C ARG A 478 -11.86 -23.87 15.01
N LEU A 479 -10.87 -24.17 14.16
CA LEU A 479 -11.07 -24.41 12.74
C LEU A 479 -11.90 -25.69 12.50
N LEU A 480 -11.61 -26.76 13.23
CA LEU A 480 -12.37 -28.02 13.18
C LEU A 480 -13.83 -27.83 13.62
N GLU A 481 -14.06 -27.10 14.74
CA GLU A 481 -15.42 -26.79 15.20
C GLU A 481 -16.22 -26.01 14.16
N ARG A 482 -15.60 -25.05 13.48
CA ARG A 482 -16.24 -24.31 12.37
C ARG A 482 -16.55 -25.19 11.20
N TYR A 483 -15.62 -26.04 10.80
CA TYR A 483 -15.81 -27.00 9.73
C TYR A 483 -16.98 -27.93 10.04
N ASP A 484 -17.02 -28.55 11.22
CA ASP A 484 -18.09 -29.44 11.67
C ASP A 484 -19.46 -28.73 11.73
N ARG A 485 -19.49 -27.47 12.15
CA ARG A 485 -20.72 -26.65 12.22
C ARG A 485 -21.32 -26.46 10.83
N VAL A 486 -20.49 -26.18 9.83
CA VAL A 486 -20.95 -25.96 8.45
C VAL A 486 -21.37 -27.28 7.79
N ILE A 487 -20.66 -28.38 8.02
CA ILE A 487 -21.06 -29.72 7.53
C ILE A 487 -22.43 -30.10 8.09
N LYS A 488 -22.62 -29.97 9.41
CA LYS A 488 -23.92 -30.24 10.03
C LYS A 488 -25.06 -29.41 9.48
N ALA A 489 -24.78 -28.11 9.18
CA ALA A 489 -25.77 -27.21 8.60
C ALA A 489 -26.13 -27.59 7.14
N ARG A 490 -25.22 -28.22 6.40
CA ARG A 490 -25.45 -28.70 5.03
C ARG A 490 -26.13 -30.07 4.98
N GLY A 491 -26.23 -30.81 6.11
CA GLY A 491 -26.80 -32.15 6.16
C GLY A 491 -26.00 -33.19 5.38
N ALA A 492 -24.71 -32.93 5.15
CA ALA A 492 -23.82 -33.84 4.44
C ALA A 492 -23.08 -34.75 5.47
N GLU A 493 -23.29 -36.04 5.40
CA GLU A 493 -22.42 -37.06 6.00
C GLU A 493 -21.50 -37.56 4.87
N SER A 494 -20.27 -37.06 4.80
CA SER A 494 -19.25 -37.52 3.85
C SER A 494 -17.99 -37.85 4.62
N ASP A 495 -17.43 -39.01 4.39
CA ASP A 495 -16.10 -39.43 4.88
C ASP A 495 -14.96 -38.75 4.10
N GLU A 496 -15.26 -38.05 3.01
CA GLU A 496 -14.29 -37.28 2.22
C GLU A 496 -14.18 -35.84 2.69
N ILE A 497 -12.95 -35.30 2.75
CA ILE A 497 -12.66 -33.94 3.10
C ILE A 497 -13.15 -33.02 1.98
N ASP A 498 -14.11 -32.13 2.30
CA ASP A 498 -14.60 -31.11 1.37
C ASP A 498 -13.59 -29.94 1.31
N ASN A 499 -12.76 -29.92 0.26
CA ASN A 499 -11.72 -28.91 0.05
C ASN A 499 -12.29 -27.51 -0.12
N ASP A 500 -13.48 -27.35 -0.70
CA ASP A 500 -14.13 -26.04 -0.85
C ASP A 500 -14.58 -25.51 0.51
N LEU A 501 -15.04 -26.37 1.39
CA LEU A 501 -15.40 -26.03 2.75
C LEU A 501 -14.19 -25.70 3.60
N VAL A 502 -13.10 -26.48 3.50
CA VAL A 502 -11.81 -26.17 4.16
C VAL A 502 -11.36 -24.76 3.80
N ARG A 503 -11.43 -24.41 2.52
CA ARG A 503 -11.08 -23.09 2.02
C ARG A 503 -12.00 -21.99 2.55
N LEU A 504 -13.31 -22.23 2.58
CA LEU A 504 -14.29 -21.28 3.12
C LEU A 504 -14.01 -20.99 4.60
N VAL A 505 -13.77 -22.02 5.40
CA VAL A 505 -13.46 -21.89 6.83
C VAL A 505 -12.16 -21.09 7.04
N ALA A 506 -11.11 -21.42 6.29
CA ALA A 506 -9.83 -20.71 6.37
C ALA A 506 -9.95 -19.23 5.98
N THR A 507 -10.73 -18.92 4.94
CA THR A 507 -10.96 -17.55 4.50
C THR A 507 -11.76 -16.75 5.56
N SER A 508 -12.80 -17.36 6.12
CA SER A 508 -13.62 -16.73 7.18
C SER A 508 -12.79 -16.40 8.43
N GLU A 509 -11.86 -17.28 8.82
CA GLU A 509 -10.95 -17.04 9.94
C GLU A 509 -10.07 -15.82 9.73
N ILE A 510 -9.51 -15.64 8.53
CA ILE A 510 -8.69 -14.49 8.19
C ILE A 510 -9.50 -13.20 8.17
N ASP A 511 -10.72 -13.22 7.66
CA ASP A 511 -11.56 -12.03 7.57
C ASP A 511 -12.08 -11.58 8.94
N GLU A 512 -12.39 -12.51 9.83
CA GLU A 512 -12.73 -12.20 11.22
C GLU A 512 -11.52 -11.64 11.99
N THR A 513 -10.35 -12.23 11.79
CA THR A 513 -9.09 -11.75 12.41
C THR A 513 -8.75 -10.31 12.02
N LYS A 514 -9.12 -9.87 10.82
CA LYS A 514 -8.93 -8.46 10.39
C LYS A 514 -9.88 -7.48 11.11
N GLN A 515 -10.98 -7.97 11.66
CA GLN A 515 -11.99 -7.15 12.34
C GLN A 515 -11.80 -7.12 13.85
N ASP A 516 -11.19 -8.14 14.42
CA ASP A 516 -10.97 -8.27 15.87
C ASP A 516 -9.52 -8.72 16.15
N ASP A 517 -8.73 -7.81 16.72
CA ASP A 517 -7.31 -8.02 17.03
C ASP A 517 -7.11 -8.76 18.37
N SER A 518 -8.20 -9.17 19.04
CA SER A 518 -8.19 -9.77 20.37
C SER A 518 -8.30 -11.31 20.27
N GLY A 519 -7.19 -12.03 20.10
CA GLY A 519 -7.20 -13.49 20.20
C GLY A 519 -5.98 -14.20 19.65
N ASP A 520 -5.83 -15.48 20.00
CA ASP A 520 -4.83 -16.37 19.39
C ASP A 520 -5.24 -16.69 17.95
N ASN A 521 -4.65 -15.94 17.02
CA ASN A 521 -4.84 -16.09 15.58
C ASN A 521 -3.51 -16.47 14.91
N VAL A 522 -3.53 -16.80 13.61
CA VAL A 522 -2.33 -17.23 12.87
C VAL A 522 -1.22 -16.17 12.90
N PHE A 523 -1.55 -14.87 12.95
CA PHE A 523 -0.54 -13.80 12.99
C PHE A 523 0.13 -13.71 14.36
N THR A 524 -0.66 -13.80 15.44
CA THR A 524 -0.11 -13.84 16.81
C THR A 524 0.69 -15.10 17.06
N LEU A 525 0.27 -16.25 16.49
CA LEU A 525 0.99 -17.51 16.56
C LEU A 525 2.37 -17.40 15.89
N VAL A 526 2.43 -16.89 14.64
CA VAL A 526 3.70 -16.70 13.92
C VAL A 526 4.62 -15.73 14.64
N ARG A 527 4.09 -14.67 15.24
CA ARG A 527 4.88 -13.75 16.06
C ARG A 527 5.44 -14.44 17.31
N LYS A 528 4.62 -15.24 18.03
CA LYS A 528 5.10 -16.03 19.20
C LYS A 528 6.22 -17.00 18.80
N ILE A 529 6.09 -17.66 17.63
CA ILE A 529 7.14 -18.54 17.09
C ILE A 529 8.41 -17.72 16.82
N GLY A 530 8.28 -16.55 16.17
CA GLY A 530 9.42 -15.66 15.91
C GLY A 530 10.16 -15.27 17.20
N GLN A 531 9.43 -14.89 18.25
CA GLN A 531 9.99 -14.57 19.56
C GLN A 531 10.70 -15.77 20.19
N ALA A 532 10.09 -16.95 20.15
CA ALA A 532 10.66 -18.15 20.74
C ALA A 532 11.97 -18.60 20.06
N LYS A 533 12.09 -18.41 18.75
CA LYS A 533 13.30 -18.78 18.01
C LYS A 533 14.36 -17.67 17.92
N ALA A 534 14.06 -16.44 18.37
CA ALA A 534 14.92 -15.27 18.21
C ALA A 534 16.35 -15.49 18.73
N VAL A 535 16.49 -15.97 19.95
CA VAL A 535 17.82 -16.21 20.58
C VAL A 535 18.59 -17.31 19.85
N MET A 536 17.92 -18.39 19.44
CA MET A 536 18.57 -19.49 18.70
C MET A 536 19.03 -19.03 17.31
N ALA A 537 18.22 -18.21 16.62
CA ALA A 537 18.59 -17.61 15.35
C ALA A 537 19.78 -16.64 15.50
N ALA A 538 19.81 -15.86 16.59
CA ALA A 538 20.91 -14.96 16.89
C ALA A 538 22.19 -15.73 17.25
N ASP A 539 22.10 -16.80 18.05
CA ASP A 539 23.25 -17.63 18.38
C ASP A 539 23.86 -18.28 17.14
N TYR A 540 23.03 -18.87 16.27
CA TYR A 540 23.48 -19.37 14.98
C TYR A 540 24.19 -18.30 14.15
N THR A 541 23.61 -17.10 14.10
CA THR A 541 24.19 -15.96 13.36
C THR A 541 25.51 -15.52 13.95
N ALA A 542 25.64 -15.50 15.27
CA ALA A 542 26.88 -15.15 15.94
C ALA A 542 28.00 -16.17 15.64
N GLN A 543 27.70 -17.46 15.65
CA GLN A 543 28.64 -18.51 15.28
C GLN A 543 29.04 -18.38 13.80
N LEU A 544 28.07 -18.14 12.92
CA LEU A 544 28.32 -17.92 11.50
C LEU A 544 29.22 -16.69 11.28
N ALA A 545 28.94 -15.56 11.94
CA ALA A 545 29.69 -14.32 11.80
C ALA A 545 31.16 -14.48 12.23
N ARG A 546 31.45 -15.26 13.29
CA ARG A 546 32.81 -15.59 13.69
C ARG A 546 33.59 -16.35 12.64
N ASN A 547 32.91 -17.13 11.78
CA ASN A 547 33.53 -17.93 10.75
C ASN A 547 33.69 -17.19 9.40
N VAL A 548 32.70 -16.36 9.03
CA VAL A 548 32.64 -15.73 7.69
C VAL A 548 32.84 -14.20 7.73
N GLY A 549 32.98 -13.61 8.91
CA GLY A 549 33.19 -12.18 9.11
C GLY A 549 31.87 -11.40 9.16
N LYS A 550 31.21 -11.18 8.02
CA LYS A 550 30.03 -10.33 7.94
C LYS A 550 28.76 -11.13 7.59
N VAL A 551 27.69 -10.91 8.37
CA VAL A 551 26.39 -11.58 8.17
C VAL A 551 25.25 -10.57 8.26
N VAL A 552 24.23 -10.72 7.41
CA VAL A 552 22.98 -9.96 7.49
C VAL A 552 21.92 -10.80 8.21
N PHE A 553 21.34 -10.24 9.26
CA PHE A 553 20.26 -10.86 10.02
C PHE A 553 18.95 -10.14 9.74
N PHE A 554 17.94 -10.84 9.26
CA PHE A 554 16.62 -10.31 9.00
C PHE A 554 15.57 -10.85 9.95
N ALA A 555 14.74 -9.96 10.48
CA ALA A 555 13.52 -10.31 11.19
C ALA A 555 12.39 -9.32 10.86
N LYS A 556 11.16 -9.68 11.16
CA LYS A 556 9.97 -8.90 10.86
C LYS A 556 9.53 -8.05 12.05
N HIS A 557 9.50 -8.63 13.24
CA HIS A 557 8.99 -7.98 14.44
C HIS A 557 10.11 -7.36 15.27
N ILE A 558 9.80 -6.19 15.88
CA ILE A 558 10.78 -5.38 16.62
C ILE A 558 11.33 -6.17 17.81
N ASP A 559 10.49 -6.87 18.53
CA ASP A 559 10.85 -7.70 19.70
C ASP A 559 11.86 -8.80 19.33
N VAL A 560 11.79 -9.36 18.13
CA VAL A 560 12.78 -10.35 17.63
C VAL A 560 14.11 -9.67 17.32
N LEU A 561 14.08 -8.46 16.73
CA LEU A 561 15.27 -7.65 16.47
C LEU A 561 15.95 -7.27 17.80
N ASP A 562 15.18 -6.81 18.80
CA ASP A 562 15.70 -6.41 20.11
C ASP A 562 16.32 -7.60 20.86
N ALA A 563 15.66 -8.77 20.84
CA ALA A 563 16.18 -9.99 21.45
C ALA A 563 17.50 -10.44 20.77
N ALA A 564 17.56 -10.34 19.45
CA ALA A 564 18.76 -10.70 18.70
C ALA A 564 19.91 -9.74 19.00
N GLU A 565 19.70 -8.42 19.02
CA GLU A 565 20.73 -7.43 19.36
C GLU A 565 21.24 -7.61 20.80
N ALA A 566 20.34 -7.85 21.76
CA ALA A 566 20.71 -8.15 23.13
C ALA A 566 21.59 -9.41 23.22
N HIS A 567 21.25 -10.46 22.47
CA HIS A 567 22.04 -11.67 22.41
C HIS A 567 23.42 -11.41 21.79
N PHE A 568 23.51 -10.73 20.65
CA PHE A 568 24.78 -10.37 20.01
C PHE A 568 25.71 -9.59 20.96
N ALA A 569 25.16 -8.61 21.67
CA ALA A 569 25.91 -7.84 22.66
C ALA A 569 26.42 -8.75 23.78
N SER A 570 25.62 -9.71 24.26
CA SER A 570 26.00 -10.63 25.34
C SER A 570 27.14 -11.58 24.95
N VAL A 571 27.26 -11.92 23.66
CA VAL A 571 28.31 -12.83 23.15
C VAL A 571 29.48 -12.09 22.47
N GLY A 572 29.51 -10.76 22.57
CA GLY A 572 30.59 -9.90 22.08
C GLY A 572 30.64 -9.71 20.56
N ILE A 573 29.51 -9.81 19.88
CA ILE A 573 29.37 -9.52 18.43
C ILE A 573 29.00 -8.05 18.30
N THR A 574 29.78 -7.29 17.55
CA THR A 574 29.46 -5.89 17.22
C THR A 574 28.41 -5.82 16.10
N THR A 575 27.35 -5.08 16.37
CA THR A 575 26.21 -4.96 15.45
C THR A 575 25.90 -3.52 15.08
N THR A 576 25.25 -3.36 13.94
CA THR A 576 24.51 -2.15 13.55
C THR A 576 23.12 -2.55 13.07
N SER A 577 22.17 -1.61 12.96
CA SER A 577 20.80 -1.98 12.59
C SER A 577 20.12 -1.05 11.60
N ILE A 578 19.17 -1.62 10.83
CA ILE A 578 18.27 -0.91 9.91
C ILE A 578 16.83 -1.20 10.33
N ARG A 579 16.17 -0.19 10.90
CA ARG A 579 14.80 -0.28 11.43
C ARG A 579 13.85 0.71 10.77
N GLY A 580 12.55 0.47 10.92
CA GLY A 580 11.49 1.29 10.30
C GLY A 580 11.43 2.73 10.81
N ASP A 581 11.71 2.95 12.08
CA ASP A 581 11.66 4.23 12.79
C ASP A 581 12.88 5.14 12.56
N GLN A 582 13.95 4.62 11.96
CA GLN A 582 15.17 5.37 11.69
C GLN A 582 15.03 6.33 10.52
N SER A 583 15.70 7.48 10.62
CA SER A 583 15.87 8.41 9.51
C SER A 583 16.76 7.83 8.40
N SER A 584 16.65 8.36 7.18
CA SER A 584 17.49 7.94 6.05
C SER A 584 18.99 8.11 6.35
N ALA A 585 19.39 9.15 7.10
CA ALA A 585 20.77 9.39 7.48
C ALA A 585 21.30 8.31 8.44
N GLN A 586 20.49 7.93 9.44
CA GLN A 586 20.86 6.87 10.39
C GLN A 586 21.01 5.51 9.68
N ARG A 587 20.08 5.16 8.79
CA ARG A 587 20.19 3.91 7.99
C ARG A 587 21.45 3.90 7.14
N GLN A 588 21.77 5.05 6.52
CA GLN A 588 22.97 5.13 5.70
C GLN A 588 24.24 4.99 6.55
N SER A 589 24.30 5.64 7.71
CA SER A 589 25.41 5.49 8.65
C SER A 589 25.59 4.03 9.09
N ALA A 590 24.48 3.30 9.30
CA ALA A 590 24.51 1.87 9.61
C ALA A 590 25.06 1.02 8.47
N ILE A 591 24.69 1.31 7.23
CA ILE A 591 25.20 0.65 6.03
C ILE A 591 26.71 0.93 5.87
N ASP A 592 27.10 2.20 6.01
CA ASP A 592 28.48 2.62 5.86
C ASP A 592 29.37 1.98 6.94
N ALA A 593 28.90 1.89 8.19
CA ALA A 593 29.57 1.18 9.27
C ALA A 593 29.71 -0.31 8.95
N PHE A 594 28.61 -0.98 8.54
CA PHE A 594 28.67 -2.39 8.15
C PHE A 594 29.60 -2.66 6.98
N THR A 595 29.67 -1.74 6.02
CA THR A 595 30.49 -1.91 4.81
C THR A 595 31.96 -1.68 5.07
N ASN A 596 32.30 -0.61 5.82
CA ASN A 596 33.69 -0.10 5.91
C ASN A 596 34.39 -0.40 7.24
N ASP A 597 33.66 -0.84 8.28
CA ASP A 597 34.23 -1.17 9.57
C ASP A 597 34.26 -2.70 9.76
N ASP A 598 35.46 -3.27 9.78
CA ASP A 598 35.65 -4.72 9.93
C ASP A 598 35.26 -5.23 11.33
N THR A 599 35.15 -4.36 12.33
CA THR A 599 34.68 -4.74 13.67
C THR A 599 33.18 -5.00 13.70
N VAL A 600 32.40 -4.43 12.76
CA VAL A 600 30.96 -4.63 12.65
C VAL A 600 30.68 -5.93 11.89
N GLN A 601 30.37 -6.99 12.63
CA GLN A 601 30.18 -8.33 12.07
C GLN A 601 28.76 -8.63 11.63
N VAL A 602 27.75 -8.06 12.30
CA VAL A 602 26.34 -8.33 11.98
C VAL A 602 25.57 -7.03 11.75
N ILE A 603 24.80 -6.97 10.67
CA ILE A 603 23.79 -5.94 10.49
C ILE A 603 22.40 -6.54 10.70
N VAL A 604 21.66 -6.00 11.66
CA VAL A 604 20.31 -6.44 12.03
C VAL A 604 19.29 -5.61 11.28
N CYS A 605 18.49 -6.24 10.42
CA CYS A 605 17.60 -5.56 9.50
C CYS A 605 16.14 -5.96 9.70
N SER A 606 15.25 -4.99 9.77
CA SER A 606 13.82 -5.25 9.59
C SER A 606 13.57 -5.62 8.12
N LEU A 607 12.86 -6.74 7.86
CA LEU A 607 12.49 -7.20 6.52
C LEU A 607 11.81 -6.11 5.69
N LEU A 608 10.91 -5.34 6.31
CA LEU A 608 10.20 -4.24 5.64
C LEU A 608 11.11 -3.02 5.38
N ALA A 609 11.95 -2.66 6.33
CA ALA A 609 12.79 -1.46 6.24
C ALA A 609 13.98 -1.65 5.28
N ALA A 610 14.55 -2.85 5.23
CA ALA A 610 15.65 -3.19 4.34
C ALA A 610 15.19 -3.78 2.99
N GLY A 611 13.90 -4.03 2.82
CA GLY A 611 13.33 -4.58 1.59
C GLY A 611 13.52 -3.68 0.35
N VAL A 612 13.81 -2.38 0.51
CA VAL A 612 13.90 -1.44 -0.61
C VAL A 612 15.21 -0.65 -0.58
N GLY A 613 15.98 -0.72 -1.67
CA GLY A 613 17.08 0.21 -2.00
C GLY A 613 18.36 0.15 -1.16
N VAL A 614 18.51 -0.82 -0.28
CA VAL A 614 19.73 -1.00 0.55
C VAL A 614 20.74 -1.87 -0.17
N ASN A 615 22.04 -1.57 -0.06
CA ASN A 615 23.12 -2.41 -0.56
C ASN A 615 23.89 -3.04 0.61
N LEU A 616 23.92 -4.37 0.68
CA LEU A 616 24.52 -5.15 1.75
C LEU A 616 25.51 -6.20 1.20
N GLN A 617 26.14 -5.92 0.06
CA GLN A 617 27.08 -6.82 -0.61
C GLN A 617 28.36 -7.12 0.18
N ALA A 618 28.64 -6.37 1.25
CA ALA A 618 29.73 -6.67 2.15
C ALA A 618 29.62 -8.04 2.84
N ALA A 619 28.40 -8.62 2.87
CA ALA A 619 28.17 -9.97 3.36
C ALA A 619 27.92 -10.95 2.19
N SER A 620 28.18 -12.23 2.43
CA SER A 620 27.78 -13.34 1.56
C SER A 620 26.79 -14.30 2.24
N ASN A 621 26.47 -14.05 3.51
CA ASN A 621 25.55 -14.86 4.28
C ASN A 621 24.39 -14.02 4.83
N VAL A 622 23.20 -14.56 4.71
CA VAL A 622 21.94 -13.95 5.17
C VAL A 622 21.24 -14.93 6.09
N VAL A 623 20.80 -14.48 7.26
CA VAL A 623 19.97 -15.27 8.16
C VAL A 623 18.58 -14.66 8.21
N LEU A 624 17.56 -15.44 7.86
CA LEU A 624 16.15 -15.09 7.97
C LEU A 624 15.59 -15.72 9.24
N ALA A 625 15.57 -14.95 10.34
CA ALA A 625 15.08 -15.41 11.62
C ALA A 625 13.56 -15.59 11.64
N GLU A 626 12.85 -14.79 10.87
CA GLU A 626 11.42 -14.91 10.64
C GLU A 626 11.13 -14.99 9.15
N LEU A 627 10.14 -15.81 8.79
CA LEU A 627 9.68 -15.91 7.42
C LEU A 627 8.68 -14.81 7.08
N SER A 628 8.74 -14.32 5.86
CA SER A 628 7.70 -13.42 5.34
C SER A 628 6.53 -14.22 4.79
N TRP A 629 5.34 -13.61 4.78
CA TRP A 629 4.16 -14.17 4.11
C TRP A 629 4.25 -14.18 2.58
N THR A 630 5.30 -13.58 2.01
CA THR A 630 5.50 -13.55 0.56
C THR A 630 6.91 -13.99 0.19
N SER A 631 7.04 -14.84 -0.84
CA SER A 631 8.34 -15.20 -1.42
C SER A 631 9.08 -13.98 -1.96
N ALA A 632 8.33 -12.99 -2.43
CA ALA A 632 8.87 -11.75 -2.98
C ALA A 632 9.67 -10.95 -1.94
N GLU A 633 9.16 -10.76 -0.71
CA GLU A 633 9.86 -10.04 0.35
C GLU A 633 11.15 -10.75 0.77
N GLN A 634 11.12 -12.08 0.87
CA GLN A 634 12.34 -12.87 1.17
C GLN A 634 13.37 -12.76 0.03
N THR A 635 12.92 -12.90 -1.20
CA THR A 635 13.78 -12.76 -2.38
C THR A 635 14.38 -11.36 -2.43
N GLN A 636 13.61 -10.31 -2.18
CA GLN A 636 14.13 -8.94 -2.11
C GLN A 636 15.18 -8.77 -1.00
N ALA A 637 14.96 -9.35 0.17
CA ALA A 637 15.92 -9.29 1.26
C ALA A 637 17.25 -9.98 0.89
N ILE A 638 17.20 -11.17 0.29
CA ILE A 638 18.38 -11.89 -0.18
C ILE A 638 19.09 -11.12 -1.29
N ASP A 639 18.34 -10.51 -2.20
CA ASP A 639 18.87 -9.72 -3.31
C ASP A 639 19.52 -8.39 -2.87
N ARG A 640 19.45 -8.00 -1.59
CA ARG A 640 20.28 -6.90 -1.03
C ARG A 640 21.75 -7.31 -0.91
N VAL A 641 22.00 -8.59 -0.79
CA VAL A 641 23.33 -9.20 -0.70
C VAL A 641 23.76 -9.77 -2.06
N HIS A 642 22.85 -10.45 -2.77
CA HIS A 642 23.10 -11.09 -4.05
C HIS A 642 22.84 -10.15 -5.23
N ARG A 643 23.82 -9.31 -5.55
CA ARG A 643 23.75 -8.28 -6.61
C ARG A 643 24.99 -8.33 -7.52
N ILE A 644 24.92 -7.60 -8.65
CA ILE A 644 26.10 -7.33 -9.47
C ILE A 644 27.19 -6.70 -8.61
N GLY A 645 28.40 -7.24 -8.66
CA GLY A 645 29.52 -6.86 -7.81
C GLY A 645 29.72 -7.73 -6.56
N GLN A 646 28.86 -8.73 -6.34
CA GLN A 646 29.10 -9.77 -5.35
C GLN A 646 30.11 -10.79 -5.89
N GLU A 647 31.17 -11.03 -5.14
CA GLU A 647 32.28 -11.93 -5.53
C GLU A 647 32.15 -13.33 -4.91
N LEU A 648 31.38 -13.47 -3.84
CA LEU A 648 31.23 -14.71 -3.09
C LEU A 648 29.85 -15.35 -3.28
N PRO A 649 29.74 -16.68 -3.29
CA PRO A 649 28.46 -17.37 -3.27
C PRO A 649 27.59 -16.92 -2.08
N VAL A 650 26.33 -16.54 -2.36
CA VAL A 650 25.42 -16.08 -1.32
C VAL A 650 24.61 -17.24 -0.79
N THR A 651 24.64 -17.44 0.53
CA THR A 651 23.77 -18.41 1.22
C THR A 651 22.79 -17.69 2.13
N ALA A 652 21.50 -17.97 1.92
CA ALA A 652 20.42 -17.54 2.79
C ALA A 652 19.96 -18.70 3.67
N TRP A 653 20.02 -18.51 4.98
CA TRP A 653 19.68 -19.48 6.02
C TRP A 653 18.31 -19.11 6.59
N ARG A 654 17.29 -19.93 6.35
CA ARG A 654 15.96 -19.74 6.93
C ARG A 654 15.88 -20.52 8.24
N ILE A 655 15.64 -19.87 9.36
CA ILE A 655 15.46 -20.52 10.66
C ILE A 655 13.98 -20.91 10.77
N VAL A 656 13.69 -22.19 10.74
CA VAL A 656 12.34 -22.74 10.67
C VAL A 656 12.04 -23.54 11.94
N ALA A 657 10.98 -23.18 12.66
CA ALA A 657 10.54 -23.94 13.80
C ALA A 657 9.90 -25.24 13.33
N ALA A 658 10.55 -26.37 13.61
CA ALA A 658 10.09 -27.69 13.20
C ALA A 658 8.73 -28.01 13.83
N GLN A 659 7.91 -28.79 13.14
CA GLN A 659 6.60 -29.26 13.61
C GLN A 659 5.61 -28.14 13.99
N THR A 660 5.75 -26.95 13.43
CA THR A 660 4.84 -25.81 13.63
C THR A 660 4.33 -25.27 12.30
N VAL A 661 3.39 -24.30 12.38
CA VAL A 661 2.91 -23.57 11.19
C VAL A 661 4.04 -22.89 10.41
N ASP A 662 5.16 -22.57 11.06
CA ASP A 662 6.34 -21.97 10.42
C ASP A 662 6.94 -22.87 9.33
N ALA A 663 7.00 -24.19 9.59
CA ALA A 663 7.45 -25.17 8.61
C ALA A 663 6.49 -25.24 7.39
N ARG A 664 5.19 -25.16 7.64
CA ARG A 664 4.19 -25.13 6.57
C ARG A 664 4.27 -23.86 5.72
N ILE A 665 4.55 -22.72 6.36
CA ILE A 665 4.78 -21.45 5.65
C ILE A 665 6.02 -21.56 4.76
N ALA A 666 7.12 -22.17 5.24
CA ALA A 666 8.32 -22.39 4.44
C ALA A 666 8.02 -23.22 3.18
N GLU A 667 7.31 -24.33 3.33
CA GLU A 667 6.88 -25.20 2.21
C GLU A 667 6.00 -24.42 1.20
N LEU A 668 5.02 -23.67 1.68
CA LEU A 668 4.13 -22.86 0.82
C LEU A 668 4.87 -21.76 0.06
N ILE A 669 5.87 -21.13 0.69
CA ILE A 669 6.73 -20.13 0.03
C ILE A 669 7.47 -20.77 -1.14
N ASP A 670 8.01 -21.96 -0.95
CA ASP A 670 8.75 -22.69 -1.99
C ASP A 670 7.84 -23.13 -3.15
N GLN A 671 6.62 -23.60 -2.84
CA GLN A 671 5.62 -23.98 -3.83
C GLN A 671 5.06 -22.78 -4.62
N LYS A 672 4.84 -21.63 -3.95
CA LYS A 672 4.25 -20.44 -4.54
C LYS A 672 5.26 -19.39 -4.99
N SER A 673 6.56 -19.73 -5.04
CA SER A 673 7.56 -18.76 -5.48
C SER A 673 7.28 -18.31 -6.91
N GLY A 674 6.49 -17.25 -7.00
CA GLY A 674 6.42 -16.43 -8.17
C GLY A 674 5.39 -16.80 -9.23
N LEU A 675 4.09 -16.90 -8.89
CA LEU A 675 3.02 -17.04 -9.91
C LEU A 675 3.19 -16.02 -11.05
N ALA A 676 3.62 -14.86 -10.72
CA ALA A 676 3.84 -13.79 -11.65
C ALA A 676 5.22 -13.75 -12.29
N ALA A 677 6.24 -14.17 -11.58
CA ALA A 677 7.50 -14.45 -12.21
C ALA A 677 7.30 -15.55 -13.28
N ARG A 678 6.53 -16.60 -12.97
CA ARG A 678 6.16 -17.65 -13.93
C ARG A 678 5.39 -17.13 -15.13
N ALA A 679 4.40 -16.25 -14.94
CA ALA A 679 3.65 -15.64 -16.04
C ALA A 679 4.55 -14.88 -17.02
N LEU A 680 5.52 -14.14 -16.49
CA LEU A 680 6.52 -13.45 -17.31
C LEU A 680 7.62 -14.37 -17.82
N ASP A 681 7.96 -15.40 -17.08
CA ASP A 681 8.97 -16.39 -17.48
C ASP A 681 8.42 -17.41 -18.49
N GLY A 682 7.10 -17.40 -18.76
CA GLY A 682 6.45 -18.28 -19.75
C GLY A 682 6.19 -19.69 -19.25
N GLU A 683 6.19 -19.91 -17.95
CA GLU A 683 5.83 -21.20 -17.33
C GLU A 683 4.30 -21.32 -17.23
N GLU A 684 3.78 -22.55 -17.34
CA GLU A 684 2.35 -22.82 -17.17
C GLU A 684 1.88 -22.47 -15.76
N ILE A 685 0.79 -21.74 -15.68
CA ILE A 685 0.12 -21.41 -14.43
C ILE A 685 -1.09 -22.33 -14.32
N ASP A 686 -1.10 -23.19 -13.32
CA ASP A 686 -2.29 -23.96 -13.00
C ASP A 686 -3.37 -22.98 -12.48
N ALA A 687 -4.48 -22.88 -13.20
CA ALA A 687 -5.55 -21.91 -12.97
C ALA A 687 -6.41 -22.23 -11.72
N GLY A 688 -5.82 -22.86 -10.70
CA GLY A 688 -6.43 -23.06 -9.39
C GLY A 688 -6.68 -21.71 -8.70
N VAL A 689 -7.87 -21.54 -8.14
CA VAL A 689 -8.29 -20.31 -7.46
C VAL A 689 -7.24 -19.85 -6.45
N GLU A 690 -6.85 -18.59 -6.55
CA GLU A 690 -5.76 -17.98 -5.79
C GLU A 690 -6.07 -17.89 -4.29
N VAL A 691 -5.27 -18.56 -3.50
CA VAL A 691 -5.37 -18.56 -2.04
C VAL A 691 -4.20 -17.73 -1.50
N THR A 692 -4.47 -16.71 -0.67
CA THR A 692 -3.39 -15.99 0.00
C THR A 692 -2.53 -16.92 0.85
N MET A 693 -1.26 -16.58 1.10
CA MET A 693 -0.37 -17.44 1.90
C MET A 693 -0.93 -17.75 3.29
N GLN A 694 -1.60 -16.76 3.90
CA GLN A 694 -2.23 -16.90 5.21
C GLN A 694 -3.37 -17.95 5.17
N VAL A 695 -4.24 -17.82 4.18
CA VAL A 695 -5.32 -18.81 3.96
C VAL A 695 -4.74 -20.17 3.62
N GLY A 696 -3.68 -20.23 2.81
CA GLY A 696 -2.98 -21.46 2.48
C GLY A 696 -2.40 -22.18 3.70
N ALA A 697 -1.80 -21.44 4.63
CA ALA A 697 -1.29 -22.00 5.89
C ALA A 697 -2.42 -22.59 6.77
N LEU A 698 -3.56 -21.89 6.85
CA LEU A 698 -4.74 -22.37 7.59
C LEU A 698 -5.38 -23.60 6.90
N ILE A 699 -5.44 -23.61 5.56
CA ILE A 699 -5.90 -24.78 4.80
C ILE A 699 -5.02 -25.98 5.13
N ALA A 700 -3.70 -25.83 5.07
CA ALA A 700 -2.77 -26.93 5.35
C ALA A 700 -2.92 -27.44 6.79
N LEU A 701 -3.06 -26.56 7.77
CA LEU A 701 -3.31 -26.93 9.17
C LEU A 701 -4.62 -27.71 9.32
N LEU A 702 -5.71 -27.19 8.75
CA LEU A 702 -7.03 -27.81 8.87
C LEU A 702 -7.09 -29.16 8.11
N THR A 703 -6.48 -29.26 6.94
CA THR A 703 -6.44 -30.52 6.16
C THR A 703 -5.72 -31.60 6.92
N VAL A 704 -4.52 -31.34 7.45
CA VAL A 704 -3.76 -32.31 8.24
C VAL A 704 -4.54 -32.71 9.50
N ALA A 705 -5.22 -31.79 10.16
CA ALA A 705 -6.04 -32.11 11.32
C ALA A 705 -7.25 -32.98 10.98
N LEU A 706 -7.87 -32.77 9.82
CA LEU A 706 -8.97 -33.61 9.32
C LEU A 706 -8.48 -35.01 8.90
N GLU A 707 -7.34 -35.09 8.21
CA GLU A 707 -6.71 -36.38 7.84
C GLU A 707 -6.38 -37.22 9.07
N THR A 708 -5.73 -36.60 10.08
CA THR A 708 -5.41 -37.31 11.35
C THR A 708 -6.67 -37.76 12.10
N ARG A 709 -7.80 -37.07 11.92
CA ARG A 709 -9.08 -37.47 12.54
C ARG A 709 -9.75 -38.63 11.81
N VAL A 710 -9.54 -38.78 10.52
CA VAL A 710 -10.07 -39.86 9.68
C VAL A 710 -9.28 -41.15 9.92
N GLU A 711 -8.00 -41.05 10.31
CA GLU A 711 -7.14 -42.22 10.61
C GLU A 711 -7.37 -42.80 12.03
N LEU A 712 -8.06 -42.10 12.92
CA LEU A 712 -8.42 -42.50 14.29
C LEU A 712 -9.87 -43.02 14.35
#